data_cb4c66b116b1caf781b130e3959947cb
#
_entry.id   cb4c66b116b1caf781b130e3959947cb
#
_cell.length_a   1.000
_cell.length_b   1.000
_cell.length_c   1.000
_cell.angle_alpha   90.00
_cell.angle_beta   90.00
_cell.angle_gamma   90.00
#
_symmetry.space_group_name_H-M   'P 1'
#
loop_
_entity.id
_entity.type
_entity.pdbx_description
1 polymer ?
#
loop_
_entity_poly.entity_id
_entity_poly.type
_entity_poly.pdbx_seq_one_letter_code
_entity_poly.pdbx_strand_id
1 'polypeptide(L)'
;MNPFLQQVARYYVGVKGLEDYCFVFPNRRSGQFFTHYLQQCLIGADQKAGIIQPHLMPCVTSINDLVAKLTGSAAATDVEMMFALYDAYCQVMGDRAQEFDRFIYWAQLIISDFNDIDRSLADAHDIYQNLDDLHSLSSNYLSPEVQDKVKKIFGESLFTAFFDTSADASLWQHSANPSGGVSGATDDSVKREFINLWNALESIYHLYHDVLATKRVVSPGRQLRMAAEQDDRSLEDYKRLVFVGFGVLSAAEVKLFDHYKREGLADFWWDNAGLKDMLSKAPHDPGALLIDGYCKRFESKPLEPIDDADGPEIRAVAVASTVGQAKQAFNEVTRMAGGARTYGIETAIVLPDENLLVPLLHSVHGVNDLNVTLGYPLRSSGIVSLMHIVARMHHQASRERGVWTYYREDINGILSHPLIKTYFTQEALDLACRLETTNRFRVPSSEFRMLSFRSLFEPAVNSDAGIPMSDQHVNYLDNLLDFCDILISRMSQGNASELDDDDNSDVELPLQQAFLMMYIDVLNQLKSALSETRQSLQYSTVFFLIDRLTSSAIVPFTGQPLKGLQVMGLLETRSLDFENVVILSMNERVFPRKRSINSFIPNYIRRAHGMSTTEQQEAIVAFNFYRLLNRARRVTLIYDSSAQKMGSAEPSRYIAQLEKIYAKQVQHVEMTPGVNTTSSLTISVPNNQADLDLKSIYNAQEGGKYLSASAINKYINCPLMFYMHHVRGLSNDNEARDFMDNSTFGVIVHNTLRDCYDNPFTRARNGLIDRPYIESFIQKKLTDAVVRNIKKDYLHVPEDKLDDASDHLRGEPLMLVETIKSFVRFVLDHDLELIDKTGPFTIIECEQTHMLPSMPMGNISFNFVYLPDRIDRLADGTLRIVDYKTGKEPTTFSSLNDLFDPNKSARLKGVLQSILYCYAYLLEHPDEKQACPVIYCMPSMKDAGAWHKSPSKPPVVQQYVFSMEDSIAQEFIDRMVSVISGIFRDDFSQAREGSETCNYCRFLDFCRRTQVKKYDF
;
A
#
# COMPACT_ATOMS: atom_id res chain seq x y z
N MET A 1 -30.95 28.66 17.29
CA MET A 1 -29.54 28.66 17.65
C MET A 1 -28.97 30.07 17.53
N ASN A 2 -28.09 30.50 18.44
CA ASN A 2 -27.43 31.81 18.41
C ASN A 2 -25.91 31.63 18.30
N PRO A 3 -25.36 31.46 17.07
CA PRO A 3 -23.97 31.18 16.88
C PRO A 3 -23.02 32.21 17.50
N PHE A 4 -21.86 31.79 18.02
CA PHE A 4 -20.90 32.68 18.65
C PHE A 4 -20.50 33.84 17.73
N LEU A 5 -20.10 33.53 16.47
CA LEU A 5 -19.71 34.56 15.52
C LEU A 5 -20.85 35.52 15.15
N GLN A 6 -22.10 35.05 15.16
CA GLN A 6 -23.25 35.89 14.93
C GLN A 6 -23.46 36.86 16.11
N GLN A 7 -23.26 36.43 17.36
CA GLN A 7 -23.34 37.30 18.54
C GLN A 7 -22.29 38.43 18.47
N VAL A 8 -21.02 38.04 18.08
CA VAL A 8 -19.96 39.03 17.85
C VAL A 8 -20.39 40.01 16.77
N ALA A 9 -20.90 39.53 15.63
CA ALA A 9 -21.34 40.40 14.53
C ALA A 9 -22.44 41.38 14.97
N ARG A 10 -23.46 40.91 15.71
CA ARG A 10 -24.55 41.75 16.22
C ARG A 10 -24.09 42.87 17.12
N TYR A 11 -23.05 42.60 17.92
CA TYR A 11 -22.48 43.62 18.81
C TYR A 11 -21.93 44.85 18.05
N TYR A 12 -21.29 44.60 16.88
CA TYR A 12 -20.64 45.62 16.10
C TYR A 12 -21.50 46.30 15.04
N VAL A 13 -22.76 45.86 14.79
CA VAL A 13 -23.68 46.43 13.78
C VAL A 13 -23.96 47.92 14.02
N GLY A 14 -23.91 48.41 15.26
CA GLY A 14 -24.21 49.80 15.59
C GLY A 14 -22.95 50.71 15.79
N VAL A 15 -21.77 50.15 15.60
CA VAL A 15 -20.51 50.84 15.85
C VAL A 15 -20.17 51.75 14.66
N LYS A 16 -19.99 53.05 14.90
CA LYS A 16 -19.56 54.00 13.87
C LYS A 16 -18.04 53.84 13.57
N GLY A 17 -17.69 53.90 12.28
CA GLY A 17 -16.29 53.75 11.86
C GLY A 17 -15.84 52.27 11.91
N LEU A 18 -16.75 51.32 11.67
CA LEU A 18 -16.46 49.88 11.68
C LEU A 18 -15.41 49.51 10.61
N GLU A 19 -15.34 50.28 9.54
CA GLU A 19 -14.31 50.15 8.48
C GLU A 19 -12.86 50.27 8.94
N ASP A 20 -12.67 50.99 10.06
CA ASP A 20 -11.32 51.18 10.68
C ASP A 20 -10.94 50.05 11.67
N TYR A 21 -11.81 49.03 11.81
CA TYR A 21 -11.55 47.90 12.68
C TYR A 21 -10.93 46.74 11.88
N CYS A 22 -10.05 45.97 12.54
CA CYS A 22 -9.50 44.75 12.01
C CYS A 22 -9.88 43.59 12.91
N PHE A 23 -10.67 42.65 12.38
CA PHE A 23 -11.07 41.43 13.07
C PHE A 23 -10.03 40.34 12.79
N VAL A 24 -9.45 39.80 13.85
CA VAL A 24 -8.40 38.80 13.80
C VAL A 24 -8.90 37.46 14.29
N PHE A 25 -8.75 36.43 13.47
CA PHE A 25 -9.24 35.07 13.73
C PHE A 25 -8.08 34.08 13.78
N PRO A 26 -8.28 32.92 14.45
CA PRO A 26 -7.26 31.86 14.46
C PRO A 26 -7.10 31.18 13.09
N ASN A 27 -8.10 31.24 12.22
CA ASN A 27 -8.08 30.73 10.85
C ASN A 27 -8.93 31.60 9.92
N ARG A 28 -8.68 31.52 8.61
CA ARG A 28 -9.40 32.32 7.59
C ARG A 28 -10.88 31.99 7.51
N ARG A 29 -11.26 30.75 7.81
CA ARG A 29 -12.65 30.28 7.70
C ARG A 29 -13.58 30.94 8.71
N SER A 30 -13.16 31.00 9.97
CA SER A 30 -13.92 31.71 11.00
C SER A 30 -14.16 33.16 10.59
N GLY A 31 -13.20 33.80 9.93
CA GLY A 31 -13.38 35.13 9.33
C GLY A 31 -14.44 35.15 8.23
N GLN A 32 -14.52 34.17 7.36
CA GLN A 32 -15.55 34.08 6.31
C GLN A 32 -16.96 33.93 6.88
N PHE A 33 -17.14 33.05 7.88
CA PHE A 33 -18.42 32.90 8.59
C PHE A 33 -18.81 34.20 9.32
N PHE A 34 -17.86 34.84 9.97
CA PHE A 34 -18.07 36.12 10.62
C PHE A 34 -18.56 37.19 9.61
N THR A 35 -17.85 37.32 8.48
CA THR A 35 -18.23 38.26 7.41
C THR A 35 -19.67 38.02 6.93
N HIS A 36 -20.04 36.75 6.73
CA HIS A 36 -21.39 36.35 6.33
C HIS A 36 -22.42 36.79 7.38
N TYR A 37 -22.19 36.49 8.67
CA TYR A 37 -23.10 36.90 9.73
C TYR A 37 -23.18 38.41 9.88
N LEU A 38 -22.05 39.13 9.73
CA LEU A 38 -22.04 40.58 9.79
C LEU A 38 -22.87 41.19 8.66
N GLN A 39 -22.71 40.70 7.44
CA GLN A 39 -23.53 41.11 6.29
C GLN A 39 -25.01 40.88 6.53
N GLN A 40 -25.39 39.71 7.03
CA GLN A 40 -26.81 39.40 7.37
C GLN A 40 -27.34 40.34 8.44
N CYS A 41 -26.55 40.65 9.46
CA CYS A 41 -26.96 41.51 10.54
C CYS A 41 -27.09 42.99 10.08
N LEU A 42 -26.23 43.47 9.21
CA LEU A 42 -26.28 44.81 8.61
C LEU A 42 -27.52 44.95 7.72
N ILE A 43 -27.76 43.99 6.80
CA ILE A 43 -28.97 43.99 5.95
C ILE A 43 -30.26 43.94 6.81
N GLY A 44 -30.27 43.12 7.85
CA GLY A 44 -31.41 43.03 8.77
C GLY A 44 -31.67 44.30 9.56
N ALA A 45 -30.61 45.05 9.90
CA ALA A 45 -30.72 46.37 10.57
C ALA A 45 -31.28 47.43 9.59
N ASP A 46 -30.77 47.48 8.37
CA ASP A 46 -31.24 48.35 7.31
C ASP A 46 -32.72 48.11 6.95
N GLN A 47 -33.10 46.85 6.82
CA GLN A 47 -34.53 46.50 6.60
C GLN A 47 -35.47 46.97 7.71
N LYS A 48 -35.03 46.85 8.98
CA LYS A 48 -35.78 47.36 10.14
C LYS A 48 -35.85 48.90 10.17
N ALA A 49 -34.80 49.56 9.70
CA ALA A 49 -34.76 51.00 9.61
C ALA A 49 -35.43 51.58 8.35
N GLY A 50 -35.83 50.73 7.40
CA GLY A 50 -36.40 51.13 6.11
C GLY A 50 -35.43 51.86 5.19
N ILE A 51 -34.10 51.64 5.37
CA ILE A 51 -33.04 52.30 4.64
C ILE A 51 -32.21 51.24 3.90
N ILE A 52 -31.82 51.52 2.68
CA ILE A 52 -30.83 50.72 1.96
C ILE A 52 -29.59 51.60 1.75
N GLN A 53 -28.50 51.35 2.46
CA GLN A 53 -27.27 52.04 2.32
C GLN A 53 -26.08 51.08 2.13
N PRO A 54 -25.07 51.46 1.35
CA PRO A 54 -23.83 50.66 1.27
C PRO A 54 -23.04 50.79 2.58
N HIS A 55 -22.56 49.64 3.08
CA HIS A 55 -21.69 49.54 4.25
C HIS A 55 -20.26 49.24 3.81
N LEU A 56 -19.29 50.01 4.33
CA LEU A 56 -17.89 49.63 4.24
C LEU A 56 -17.60 48.51 5.23
N MET A 57 -17.04 47.41 4.75
CA MET A 57 -16.74 46.25 5.58
C MET A 57 -15.42 46.41 6.30
N PRO A 58 -15.29 45.97 7.55
CA PRO A 58 -14.03 45.97 8.26
C PRO A 58 -13.03 44.97 7.65
N CYS A 59 -11.75 45.20 8.00
CA CYS A 59 -10.73 44.18 7.69
C CYS A 59 -10.98 42.89 8.48
N VAL A 60 -10.88 41.75 7.78
CA VAL A 60 -10.96 40.44 8.40
C VAL A 60 -9.72 39.62 8.00
N THR A 61 -8.94 39.20 8.97
CA THR A 61 -7.64 38.59 8.75
C THR A 61 -7.40 37.40 9.69
N SER A 62 -6.44 36.56 9.35
CA SER A 62 -5.93 35.53 10.29
C SER A 62 -4.75 36.05 11.13
N ILE A 63 -4.48 35.40 12.26
CA ILE A 63 -3.33 35.76 13.10
C ILE A 63 -2.00 35.62 12.33
N ASN A 64 -1.86 34.64 11.45
CA ASN A 64 -0.67 34.44 10.64
C ASN A 64 -0.47 35.58 9.64
N ASP A 65 -1.52 36.01 8.96
CA ASP A 65 -1.49 37.15 8.02
C ASP A 65 -1.18 38.45 8.75
N LEU A 66 -1.73 38.66 9.98
CA LEU A 66 -1.41 39.79 10.83
C LEU A 66 0.06 39.80 11.21
N VAL A 67 0.60 38.68 11.65
CA VAL A 67 2.03 38.55 12.03
C VAL A 67 2.94 38.76 10.83
N ALA A 68 2.60 38.25 9.65
CA ALA A 68 3.34 38.51 8.42
C ALA A 68 3.36 40.01 8.06
N LYS A 69 2.22 40.71 8.23
CA LYS A 69 2.13 42.17 8.02
C LYS A 69 2.98 42.94 9.01
N LEU A 70 2.99 42.55 10.27
CA LEU A 70 3.78 43.21 11.33
C LEU A 70 5.29 43.07 11.10
N THR A 71 5.72 41.85 10.68
CA THR A 71 7.17 41.60 10.52
C THR A 71 7.71 41.97 9.14
N GLY A 72 6.84 42.18 8.15
CA GLY A 72 7.23 42.45 6.76
C GLY A 72 8.04 41.30 6.12
N SER A 73 8.01 40.08 6.69
CA SER A 73 8.81 38.95 6.26
C SER A 73 7.91 37.81 5.72
N ALA A 74 8.44 37.06 4.75
CA ALA A 74 7.77 35.84 4.25
C ALA A 74 8.13 34.62 5.10
N ALA A 75 7.18 33.72 5.28
CA ALA A 75 7.46 32.45 5.95
C ALA A 75 8.21 31.49 5.01
N ALA A 76 9.26 30.85 5.54
CA ALA A 76 10.02 29.85 4.80
C ALA A 76 9.18 28.56 4.57
N THR A 77 9.37 27.95 3.42
CA THR A 77 8.81 26.64 3.09
C THR A 77 9.52 25.52 3.85
N ASP A 78 8.88 24.33 3.96
CA ASP A 78 9.48 23.16 4.63
C ASP A 78 10.84 22.79 4.00
N VAL A 79 10.96 22.87 2.69
CA VAL A 79 12.19 22.53 1.95
C VAL A 79 13.29 23.55 2.23
N GLU A 80 12.98 24.86 2.20
CA GLU A 80 13.93 25.92 2.52
C GLU A 80 14.43 25.78 3.96
N MET A 81 13.54 25.48 4.90
CA MET A 81 13.89 25.23 6.29
C MET A 81 14.84 24.04 6.46
N MET A 82 14.61 22.93 5.74
CA MET A 82 15.47 21.74 5.80
C MET A 82 16.86 21.99 5.26
N PHE A 83 16.99 22.67 4.12
CA PHE A 83 18.30 22.99 3.54
C PHE A 83 19.03 24.05 4.37
N ALA A 84 18.33 25.06 4.86
CA ALA A 84 18.97 26.09 5.73
C ALA A 84 19.48 25.47 7.04
N LEU A 85 18.73 24.53 7.61
CA LEU A 85 19.16 23.80 8.80
C LEU A 85 20.38 22.92 8.50
N TYR A 86 20.42 22.24 7.34
CA TYR A 86 21.56 21.44 6.96
C TYR A 86 22.82 22.29 6.71
N ASP A 87 22.67 23.43 6.06
CA ASP A 87 23.76 24.36 5.85
C ASP A 87 24.34 24.86 7.19
N ALA A 88 23.47 25.21 8.14
CA ALA A 88 23.87 25.57 9.49
C ALA A 88 24.56 24.43 10.23
N TYR A 89 24.02 23.23 10.11
CA TYR A 89 24.60 21.99 10.68
C TYR A 89 26.00 21.71 10.14
N CYS A 90 26.18 21.79 8.81
CA CYS A 90 27.49 21.57 8.19
C CYS A 90 28.52 22.60 8.64
N GLN A 91 28.12 23.88 8.77
CA GLN A 91 29.04 24.93 9.23
C GLN A 91 29.50 24.76 10.68
N VAL A 92 28.59 24.31 11.56
CA VAL A 92 28.90 24.09 12.97
C VAL A 92 29.68 22.77 13.18
N MET A 93 29.29 21.69 12.50
CA MET A 93 29.91 20.38 12.70
C MET A 93 31.19 20.17 11.89
N GLY A 94 31.42 20.94 10.82
CA GLY A 94 32.59 20.82 9.95
C GLY A 94 32.78 19.42 9.40
N ASP A 95 33.99 18.87 9.52
CA ASP A 95 34.31 17.50 9.04
C ASP A 95 33.53 16.37 9.73
N ARG A 96 32.79 16.66 10.80
CA ARG A 96 31.94 15.69 11.51
C ARG A 96 30.50 15.70 11.00
N ALA A 97 30.15 16.57 10.06
CA ALA A 97 28.81 16.64 9.51
C ALA A 97 28.48 15.32 8.79
N GLN A 98 27.30 14.78 9.09
CA GLN A 98 26.78 13.63 8.35
C GLN A 98 26.29 14.07 6.96
N GLU A 99 26.29 13.13 6.01
CA GLU A 99 25.68 13.36 4.70
C GLU A 99 24.18 13.72 4.83
N PHE A 100 23.68 14.54 3.92
CA PHE A 100 22.30 15.01 3.91
C PHE A 100 21.29 13.85 3.99
N ASP A 101 21.57 12.75 3.30
CA ASP A 101 20.74 11.55 3.26
C ASP A 101 20.47 10.91 4.63
N ARG A 102 21.38 11.08 5.57
CA ARG A 102 21.21 10.66 6.97
C ARG A 102 20.61 11.76 7.82
N PHE A 103 21.05 13.00 7.61
CA PHE A 103 20.62 14.14 8.40
C PHE A 103 19.13 14.47 8.21
N ILE A 104 18.56 14.26 7.04
CA ILE A 104 17.17 14.63 6.71
C ILE A 104 16.13 14.06 7.68
N TYR A 105 16.40 12.89 8.27
CA TYR A 105 15.49 12.26 9.25
C TYR A 105 15.44 13.04 10.58
N TRP A 106 16.49 13.82 10.89
CA TRP A 106 16.57 14.67 12.09
C TRP A 106 16.00 16.06 11.85
N ALA A 107 16.16 16.55 10.64
CA ALA A 107 15.88 17.95 10.29
C ALA A 107 14.50 18.39 10.78
N GLN A 108 13.49 17.54 10.63
CA GLN A 108 12.12 17.88 11.03
C GLN A 108 11.92 17.99 12.54
N LEU A 109 12.55 17.09 13.30
CA LEU A 109 12.47 17.13 14.76
C LEU A 109 13.11 18.42 15.26
N ILE A 110 14.28 18.77 14.73
CA ILE A 110 15.02 19.98 15.09
C ILE A 110 14.24 21.23 14.68
N ILE A 111 13.69 21.29 13.45
CA ILE A 111 12.86 22.42 13.00
C ILE A 111 11.61 22.58 13.87
N SER A 112 10.97 21.50 14.25
CA SER A 112 9.80 21.52 15.14
C SER A 112 10.18 22.08 16.51
N ASP A 113 11.30 21.63 17.08
CA ASP A 113 11.78 22.11 18.39
C ASP A 113 12.19 23.59 18.34
N PHE A 114 12.87 24.03 17.27
CA PHE A 114 13.23 25.43 17.09
C PHE A 114 11.99 26.33 16.97
N ASN A 115 10.97 25.89 16.23
CA ASN A 115 9.69 26.60 16.16
C ASN A 115 8.98 26.68 17.53
N ASP A 116 9.04 25.61 18.32
CA ASP A 116 8.45 25.57 19.66
C ASP A 116 9.20 26.47 20.66
N ILE A 117 10.53 26.52 20.59
CA ILE A 117 11.36 27.46 21.36
C ILE A 117 10.93 28.89 21.06
N ASP A 118 10.83 29.25 19.79
CA ASP A 118 10.44 30.59 19.37
C ASP A 118 9.03 30.97 19.80
N ARG A 119 8.04 30.08 19.60
CA ARG A 119 6.65 30.31 20.00
C ARG A 119 6.49 30.47 21.51
N SER A 120 7.35 29.79 22.28
CA SER A 120 7.32 29.83 23.74
C SER A 120 8.10 31.02 24.30
N LEU A 121 8.81 31.79 23.46
CA LEU A 121 9.76 32.85 23.88
C LEU A 121 10.84 32.34 24.83
N ALA A 122 11.11 31.02 24.76
CA ALA A 122 12.12 30.41 25.60
C ALA A 122 13.53 30.77 25.13
N ASP A 123 14.50 30.74 26.05
CA ASP A 123 15.90 30.92 25.70
C ASP A 123 16.52 29.59 25.25
N ALA A 124 17.06 29.56 24.04
CA ALA A 124 17.71 28.37 23.53
C ALA A 124 18.92 27.94 24.36
N HIS A 125 19.67 28.94 24.92
CA HIS A 125 20.77 28.69 25.81
C HIS A 125 20.35 27.94 27.06
N ASP A 126 19.30 28.42 27.75
CA ASP A 126 18.78 27.75 28.95
C ASP A 126 18.25 26.34 28.68
N ILE A 127 17.71 26.08 27.51
CA ILE A 127 17.18 24.74 27.14
C ILE A 127 18.31 23.74 26.90
N TYR A 128 19.33 24.16 26.12
CA TYR A 128 20.37 23.23 25.67
C TYR A 128 21.50 23.06 26.68
N GLN A 129 21.72 24.01 27.61
CA GLN A 129 22.66 23.84 28.71
C GLN A 129 22.15 22.93 29.85
N ASN A 130 20.86 22.86 30.08
CA ASN A 130 20.30 22.12 31.23
C ASN A 130 20.28 20.59 31.03
N LEU A 131 20.90 20.03 30.02
CA LEU A 131 20.90 18.61 29.72
C LEU A 131 22.22 17.90 30.00
N ASP A 132 23.01 18.42 30.92
CA ASP A 132 24.20 17.72 31.42
C ASP A 132 23.87 16.37 32.11
N ASP A 133 22.59 16.13 32.47
CA ASP A 133 22.10 14.86 33.01
C ASP A 133 21.34 14.03 31.96
N LEU A 134 22.05 13.57 30.94
CA LEU A 134 21.53 12.64 29.93
C LEU A 134 21.02 11.30 30.50
N HIS A 135 21.36 10.98 31.76
CA HIS A 135 20.87 9.80 32.48
C HIS A 135 19.39 9.86 32.86
N SER A 136 18.75 11.03 32.77
CA SER A 136 17.32 11.18 33.08
C SER A 136 16.38 11.00 31.86
N LEU A 137 16.93 10.81 30.67
CA LEU A 137 16.16 10.54 29.45
C LEU A 137 15.69 9.07 29.42
N SER A 138 14.51 8.82 29.96
CA SER A 138 13.91 7.49 29.94
C SER A 138 13.32 7.14 28.57
N SER A 139 13.27 5.83 28.22
CA SER A 139 12.70 5.32 26.97
C SER A 139 11.23 5.71 26.71
N ASN A 140 10.49 6.03 27.77
CA ASN A 140 9.10 6.48 27.70
C ASN A 140 8.92 7.91 27.17
N TYR A 141 10.01 8.57 26.87
CA TYR A 141 10.07 9.97 26.53
C TYR A 141 9.77 10.28 25.06
N LEU A 142 10.24 9.41 24.17
CA LEU A 142 10.01 9.53 22.73
C LEU A 142 8.75 8.76 22.32
N SER A 143 8.03 9.28 21.31
CA SER A 143 6.94 8.50 20.73
C SER A 143 7.43 7.21 20.09
N PRO A 144 6.59 6.16 20.01
CA PRO A 144 6.95 4.92 19.33
C PRO A 144 7.45 5.13 17.91
N GLU A 145 6.87 6.09 17.17
CA GLU A 145 7.27 6.43 15.80
C GLU A 145 8.67 7.08 15.74
N VAL A 146 9.00 7.90 16.74
CA VAL A 146 10.34 8.53 16.86
C VAL A 146 11.33 7.51 17.37
N GLN A 147 10.94 6.66 18.33
CA GLN A 147 11.76 5.55 18.78
C GLN A 147 12.17 4.64 17.62
N ASP A 148 11.22 4.26 16.75
CA ASP A 148 11.50 3.45 15.57
C ASP A 148 12.43 4.14 14.56
N LYS A 149 12.27 5.45 14.37
CA LYS A 149 13.19 6.23 13.52
C LYS A 149 14.58 6.32 14.11
N VAL A 150 14.67 6.60 15.41
CA VAL A 150 15.94 6.66 16.14
C VAL A 150 16.63 5.30 16.13
N LYS A 151 15.88 4.21 16.35
CA LYS A 151 16.39 2.82 16.24
C LYS A 151 16.94 2.50 14.85
N LYS A 152 16.25 2.93 13.80
CA LYS A 152 16.69 2.71 12.41
C LYS A 152 17.96 3.47 12.05
N ILE A 153 18.15 4.65 12.64
CA ILE A 153 19.28 5.54 12.33
C ILE A 153 20.53 5.17 13.13
N PHE A 154 20.37 4.91 14.44
CA PHE A 154 21.50 4.65 15.34
C PHE A 154 21.69 3.17 15.71
N GLY A 155 20.75 2.31 15.32
CA GLY A 155 20.72 0.91 15.75
C GLY A 155 19.98 0.70 17.07
N GLU A 156 19.42 -0.51 17.22
CA GLU A 156 18.59 -0.87 18.36
C GLU A 156 19.38 -0.89 19.69
N SER A 157 20.64 -1.31 19.63
CA SER A 157 21.56 -1.33 20.77
C SER A 157 21.81 0.07 21.36
N LEU A 158 21.86 1.07 20.49
CA LEU A 158 22.11 2.45 20.88
C LEU A 158 20.89 3.13 21.46
N PHE A 159 19.74 2.88 20.86
CA PHE A 159 18.47 3.33 21.41
C PHE A 159 18.25 2.81 22.82
N THR A 160 18.50 1.51 23.04
CA THR A 160 18.37 0.88 24.35
C THR A 160 19.36 1.45 25.38
N ALA A 161 20.60 1.72 24.99
CA ALA A 161 21.61 2.32 25.86
C ALA A 161 21.28 3.74 26.31
N PHE A 162 20.60 4.53 25.48
CA PHE A 162 20.25 5.92 25.81
C PHE A 162 18.91 6.07 26.53
N PHE A 163 17.94 5.23 26.21
CA PHE A 163 16.54 5.47 26.56
C PHE A 163 15.94 4.38 27.46
N ASP A 164 16.59 3.24 27.64
CA ASP A 164 16.13 2.13 28.50
C ASP A 164 17.01 1.99 29.74
N THR A 165 16.59 2.61 30.82
CA THR A 165 17.30 2.55 32.10
C THR A 165 17.06 1.25 32.87
N SER A 166 16.24 0.34 32.40
CA SER A 166 15.88 -0.93 33.02
C SER A 166 16.73 -2.13 32.55
N ALA A 167 17.57 -1.94 31.54
CA ALA A 167 18.41 -3.02 31.03
C ALA A 167 19.66 -3.20 31.93
N ASP A 168 19.67 -4.28 32.65
CA ASP A 168 20.85 -4.73 33.42
C ASP A 168 22.09 -4.83 32.54
N ALA A 169 23.20 -4.25 32.93
CA ALA A 169 24.47 -4.20 32.23
C ALA A 169 25.04 -5.59 31.81
N SER A 170 24.43 -6.68 32.30
CA SER A 170 24.83 -8.06 32.00
C SER A 170 24.38 -8.59 30.62
N LEU A 171 23.39 -7.96 29.95
CA LEU A 171 22.90 -8.39 28.66
C LEU A 171 23.81 -7.95 27.48
N TRP A 172 24.78 -7.08 27.73
CA TRP A 172 25.66 -6.51 26.71
C TRP A 172 26.80 -7.39 26.26
N GLN A 173 27.03 -8.54 26.89
CA GLN A 173 28.15 -9.43 26.56
C GLN A 173 27.82 -10.53 25.53
N HIS A 174 26.58 -10.71 25.09
CA HIS A 174 26.18 -11.91 24.33
C HIS A 174 25.56 -11.71 22.93
N SER A 175 25.50 -10.49 22.36
CA SER A 175 25.01 -10.33 20.99
C SER A 175 26.05 -9.74 20.02
N ALA A 176 27.18 -10.44 19.89
CA ALA A 176 28.09 -10.25 18.78
C ALA A 176 27.76 -11.28 17.70
N ASN A 177 26.87 -10.96 16.77
CA ASN A 177 26.80 -11.26 15.35
C ASN A 177 25.37 -11.18 14.81
N PRO A 178 25.11 -10.25 13.89
CA PRO A 178 24.53 -10.64 12.64
C PRO A 178 25.26 -10.04 11.44
N SER A 179 25.47 -10.90 10.46
CA SER A 179 26.01 -10.65 9.14
C SER A 179 25.28 -9.53 8.41
N GLY A 180 25.96 -8.45 8.09
CA GLY A 180 25.47 -7.35 7.27
C GLY A 180 26.29 -6.08 7.44
N GLY A 181 27.44 -6.03 6.78
CA GLY A 181 28.50 -5.05 6.76
C GLY A 181 28.16 -3.57 7.03
N VAL A 182 28.46 -3.12 8.24
CA VAL A 182 29.06 -1.81 8.49
C VAL A 182 30.09 -2.02 9.59
N SER A 183 31.33 -1.69 9.28
CA SER A 183 32.48 -1.90 10.16
C SER A 183 32.40 -1.06 11.43
N GLY A 184 32.41 -1.73 12.59
CA GLY A 184 33.17 -1.39 13.76
C GLY A 184 33.12 0.03 14.34
N ALA A 185 31.91 0.61 14.54
CA ALA A 185 31.78 1.70 15.49
C ALA A 185 31.45 1.10 16.87
N THR A 186 32.34 1.27 17.85
CA THR A 186 32.07 0.89 19.23
C THR A 186 30.96 1.76 19.81
N ASP A 187 30.14 1.21 20.70
CA ASP A 187 28.97 1.81 21.36
C ASP A 187 29.24 3.24 21.92
N ASP A 188 30.46 3.50 22.33
CA ASP A 188 30.93 4.80 22.81
C ASP A 188 31.10 5.91 21.74
N SER A 189 31.26 5.55 20.47
CA SER A 189 31.48 6.53 19.41
C SER A 189 30.18 7.24 19.04
N VAL A 190 29.10 6.53 19.02
CA VAL A 190 27.78 7.03 18.59
C VAL A 190 27.11 7.80 19.74
N LYS A 191 27.34 7.39 20.99
CA LYS A 191 26.98 8.22 22.15
C LYS A 191 27.65 9.60 22.08
N ARG A 192 28.94 9.62 21.72
CA ARG A 192 29.66 10.87 21.54
C ARG A 192 29.14 11.72 20.39
N GLU A 193 28.73 11.12 19.28
CA GLU A 193 28.16 11.86 18.15
C GLU A 193 26.84 12.52 18.52
N PHE A 194 25.95 11.82 19.24
CA PHE A 194 24.68 12.39 19.69
C PHE A 194 24.90 13.54 20.71
N ILE A 195 25.79 13.35 21.70
CA ILE A 195 26.14 14.41 22.65
C ILE A 195 26.77 15.61 21.92
N ASN A 196 27.61 15.36 20.93
CA ASN A 196 28.20 16.42 20.14
C ASN A 196 27.14 17.19 19.34
N LEU A 197 26.15 16.48 18.75
CA LEU A 197 25.03 17.12 18.08
C LEU A 197 24.21 17.96 19.07
N TRP A 198 23.87 17.38 20.22
CA TRP A 198 23.09 18.07 21.26
C TRP A 198 23.76 19.39 21.72
N ASN A 199 25.04 19.30 22.04
CA ASN A 199 25.82 20.49 22.42
C ASN A 199 26.00 21.53 21.30
N ALA A 200 25.79 21.10 20.05
CA ALA A 200 25.86 21.99 18.89
C ALA A 200 24.50 22.64 18.55
N LEU A 201 23.38 22.14 19.09
CA LEU A 201 22.04 22.61 18.71
C LEU A 201 21.79 24.08 18.97
N GLU A 202 22.36 24.66 20.04
CA GLU A 202 22.26 26.11 20.30
C GLU A 202 22.92 26.90 19.18
N SER A 203 24.17 26.56 18.83
CA SER A 203 24.90 27.22 17.74
C SER A 203 24.21 27.02 16.39
N ILE A 204 23.67 25.82 16.14
CA ILE A 204 22.89 25.50 14.93
C ILE A 204 21.60 26.34 14.89
N TYR A 205 20.92 26.54 16.04
CA TYR A 205 19.69 27.34 16.11
C TYR A 205 19.96 28.82 15.69
N HIS A 206 20.99 29.42 16.20
CA HIS A 206 21.33 30.81 15.83
C HIS A 206 21.71 30.90 14.34
N LEU A 207 22.62 30.03 13.89
CA LEU A 207 23.08 30.06 12.50
C LEU A 207 21.97 29.70 11.50
N TYR A 208 21.06 28.81 11.85
CA TYR A 208 19.87 28.45 11.04
C TYR A 208 19.00 29.70 10.77
N HIS A 209 18.75 30.50 11.78
CA HIS A 209 18.00 31.76 11.61
C HIS A 209 18.77 32.77 10.77
N ASP A 210 20.09 32.87 10.91
CA ASP A 210 20.93 33.75 10.10
C ASP A 210 20.92 33.30 8.61
N VAL A 211 21.00 32.00 8.34
CA VAL A 211 20.91 31.44 6.98
C VAL A 211 19.56 31.79 6.34
N LEU A 212 18.44 31.57 7.05
CA LEU A 212 17.12 31.95 6.57
C LEU A 212 17.00 33.46 6.31
N ALA A 213 17.55 34.29 7.19
CA ALA A 213 17.53 35.73 7.04
C ALA A 213 18.29 36.20 5.78
N THR A 214 19.40 35.54 5.40
CA THR A 214 20.10 35.82 4.13
C THR A 214 19.21 35.59 2.91
N LYS A 215 18.29 34.63 2.99
CA LYS A 215 17.28 34.31 1.96
C LYS A 215 16.02 35.18 2.05
N ARG A 216 15.96 36.12 3.00
CA ARG A 216 14.80 36.99 3.28
C ARG A 216 13.53 36.27 3.66
N VAL A 217 13.65 35.08 4.24
CA VAL A 217 12.57 34.29 4.78
C VAL A 217 12.83 33.97 6.26
N VAL A 218 11.79 33.64 7.00
CA VAL A 218 11.89 33.29 8.43
C VAL A 218 11.05 32.05 8.72
N SER A 219 11.44 31.26 9.73
CA SER A 219 10.60 30.18 10.19
C SER A 219 9.30 30.70 10.85
N PRO A 220 8.18 29.95 10.77
CA PRO A 220 6.89 30.42 11.33
C PRO A 220 6.94 30.73 12.83
N GLY A 221 7.72 29.98 13.61
CA GLY A 221 7.94 30.23 15.03
C GLY A 221 8.69 31.57 15.24
N ARG A 222 9.79 31.77 14.52
CA ARG A 222 10.60 32.95 14.58
C ARG A 222 9.83 34.21 14.16
N GLN A 223 9.00 34.10 13.13
CA GLN A 223 8.15 35.19 12.67
C GLN A 223 7.22 35.68 13.79
N LEU A 224 6.57 34.74 14.51
CA LEU A 224 5.73 35.09 15.64
C LEU A 224 6.51 35.69 16.81
N ARG A 225 7.71 35.18 17.12
CA ARG A 225 8.61 35.73 18.13
C ARG A 225 9.01 37.17 17.78
N MET A 226 9.40 37.42 16.53
CA MET A 226 9.74 38.76 16.06
C MET A 226 8.58 39.75 16.26
N ALA A 227 7.35 39.35 15.84
CA ALA A 227 6.16 40.17 16.04
C ALA A 227 5.88 40.47 17.53
N ALA A 228 6.18 39.49 18.41
CA ALA A 228 6.00 39.64 19.85
C ALA A 228 7.12 40.45 20.57
N GLU A 229 8.31 40.59 19.97
CA GLU A 229 9.47 41.22 20.59
C GLU A 229 9.85 42.57 19.97
N GLN A 230 9.39 42.88 18.73
CA GLN A 230 9.69 44.20 18.13
C GLN A 230 9.07 45.33 18.91
N ASP A 231 9.76 46.48 18.92
CA ASP A 231 9.31 47.69 19.65
C ASP A 231 8.17 48.40 18.95
N ASP A 232 8.24 48.56 17.63
CA ASP A 232 7.18 49.15 16.82
C ASP A 232 6.20 48.11 16.31
N ARG A 233 5.03 48.10 16.94
CA ARG A 233 3.88 47.25 16.56
C ARG A 233 2.70 48.08 16.11
N SER A 234 2.96 49.34 15.69
CA SER A 234 1.90 50.23 15.21
C SER A 234 1.30 49.68 13.91
N LEU A 235 -0.01 49.63 13.88
CA LEU A 235 -0.80 49.35 12.70
C LEU A 235 -1.60 50.60 12.37
N GLU A 236 -0.96 51.55 11.68
CA GLU A 236 -1.53 52.88 11.37
C GLU A 236 -2.84 52.79 10.57
N ASP A 237 -3.05 51.65 9.86
CA ASP A 237 -4.26 51.41 9.06
C ASP A 237 -5.51 51.13 9.89
N TYR A 238 -5.39 50.79 11.19
CA TYR A 238 -6.54 50.33 11.99
C TYR A 238 -6.61 51.06 13.32
N LYS A 239 -7.83 51.57 13.63
CA LYS A 239 -8.11 52.17 14.94
C LYS A 239 -8.23 51.14 16.05
N ARG A 240 -8.63 49.91 15.73
CA ARG A 240 -8.85 48.88 16.73
C ARG A 240 -8.72 47.48 16.15
N LEU A 241 -8.09 46.59 16.91
CA LEU A 241 -8.04 45.16 16.64
C LEU A 241 -9.10 44.42 17.46
N VAL A 242 -9.77 43.44 16.87
CA VAL A 242 -10.74 42.60 17.57
C VAL A 242 -10.32 41.16 17.44
N PHE A 243 -9.84 40.56 18.53
CA PHE A 243 -9.41 39.17 18.56
C PHE A 243 -10.58 38.27 18.91
N VAL A 244 -10.96 37.34 17.98
CA VAL A 244 -12.19 36.59 18.08
C VAL A 244 -11.94 35.08 18.01
N GLY A 245 -12.43 34.35 19.02
CA GLY A 245 -12.54 32.89 19.01
C GLY A 245 -11.21 32.14 19.12
N PHE A 246 -10.23 32.71 19.74
CA PHE A 246 -8.97 32.05 20.05
C PHE A 246 -9.17 30.98 21.13
N GLY A 247 -8.38 29.91 21.03
CA GLY A 247 -8.29 28.88 22.05
C GLY A 247 -7.08 29.09 22.96
N VAL A 248 -6.22 28.08 23.09
CA VAL A 248 -4.98 28.21 23.87
C VAL A 248 -3.95 28.97 23.05
N LEU A 249 -3.34 29.95 23.68
CA LEU A 249 -2.33 30.82 23.10
C LEU A 249 -0.91 30.35 23.45
N SER A 250 0.05 30.54 22.54
CA SER A 250 1.47 30.46 22.82
C SER A 250 1.94 31.68 23.63
N ALA A 251 3.11 31.61 24.27
CA ALA A 251 3.65 32.72 25.05
C ALA A 251 3.87 33.95 24.17
N ALA A 252 4.26 33.75 22.91
CA ALA A 252 4.44 34.87 21.96
C ALA A 252 3.09 35.54 21.62
N GLU A 253 2.03 34.80 21.39
CA GLU A 253 0.67 35.35 21.18
C GLU A 253 0.18 36.08 22.41
N VAL A 254 0.37 35.49 23.62
CA VAL A 254 0.00 36.17 24.87
C VAL A 254 0.71 37.52 25.01
N LYS A 255 2.02 37.59 24.73
CA LYS A 255 2.80 38.83 24.80
C LYS A 255 2.31 39.86 23.78
N LEU A 256 1.96 39.42 22.58
CA LEU A 256 1.39 40.25 21.52
C LEU A 256 0.03 40.82 21.92
N PHE A 257 -0.88 39.98 22.47
CA PHE A 257 -2.22 40.38 22.90
C PHE A 257 -2.16 41.32 24.10
N ASP A 258 -1.27 41.10 25.07
CA ASP A 258 -1.04 41.97 26.22
C ASP A 258 -0.56 43.34 25.80
N HIS A 259 0.26 43.45 24.74
CA HIS A 259 0.70 44.72 24.20
C HIS A 259 -0.51 45.54 23.72
N TYR A 260 -1.33 45.01 22.82
CA TYR A 260 -2.48 45.74 22.29
C TYR A 260 -3.57 46.00 23.35
N LYS A 261 -3.69 45.12 24.37
CA LYS A 261 -4.55 45.39 25.54
C LYS A 261 -4.05 46.60 26.32
N ARG A 262 -2.76 46.71 26.62
CA ARG A 262 -2.16 47.81 27.39
C ARG A 262 -2.29 49.15 26.67
N GLU A 263 -2.13 49.14 25.35
CA GLU A 263 -2.34 50.33 24.51
C GLU A 263 -3.84 50.70 24.34
N GLY A 264 -4.74 49.91 24.84
CA GLY A 264 -6.19 50.11 24.70
C GLY A 264 -6.73 49.96 23.26
N LEU A 265 -5.94 49.32 22.38
CA LEU A 265 -6.21 49.16 20.96
C LEU A 265 -6.92 47.87 20.61
N ALA A 266 -7.23 46.98 21.59
CA ALA A 266 -7.78 45.68 21.33
C ALA A 266 -9.09 45.39 22.10
N ASP A 267 -10.00 44.70 21.44
CA ASP A 267 -11.15 44.02 22.05
C ASP A 267 -10.99 42.48 21.92
N PHE A 268 -11.50 41.72 22.90
CA PHE A 268 -11.33 40.30 22.96
C PHE A 268 -12.67 39.57 23.11
N TRP A 269 -12.86 38.54 22.31
CA TRP A 269 -14.01 37.66 22.33
C TRP A 269 -13.59 36.19 22.43
N TRP A 270 -13.79 35.60 23.61
CA TRP A 270 -13.55 34.17 23.85
C TRP A 270 -14.87 33.45 23.85
N ASP A 271 -14.93 32.28 23.18
CA ASP A 271 -16.09 31.42 23.26
C ASP A 271 -16.07 30.65 24.59
N ASN A 272 -16.71 31.26 25.60
CA ASN A 272 -16.82 30.75 26.96
C ASN A 272 -18.18 30.10 27.25
N ALA A 273 -18.98 29.79 26.22
CA ALA A 273 -20.26 29.15 26.36
C ALA A 273 -20.09 27.74 26.97
N GLY A 274 -20.93 27.43 27.98
CA GLY A 274 -20.82 26.15 28.71
C GLY A 274 -19.61 26.02 29.62
N LEU A 275 -18.67 26.98 29.66
CA LEU A 275 -17.46 26.90 30.48
C LEU A 275 -17.73 26.77 31.96
N LYS A 276 -18.74 27.49 32.47
CA LYS A 276 -19.19 27.41 33.89
C LYS A 276 -19.73 26.03 34.23
N ASP A 277 -20.51 25.42 33.35
CA ASP A 277 -21.05 24.06 33.52
C ASP A 277 -19.91 23.03 33.49
N MET A 278 -18.97 23.17 32.54
CA MET A 278 -17.76 22.32 32.48
C MET A 278 -16.95 22.39 33.79
N LEU A 279 -16.63 23.58 34.25
CA LEU A 279 -15.86 23.75 35.50
C LEU A 279 -16.60 23.28 36.75
N SER A 280 -17.93 23.36 36.76
CA SER A 280 -18.74 22.85 37.89
C SER A 280 -18.72 21.33 37.98
N LYS A 281 -18.69 20.64 36.84
CA LYS A 281 -18.70 19.19 36.73
C LYS A 281 -17.27 18.58 36.70
N ALA A 282 -16.33 19.28 36.11
CA ALA A 282 -14.91 18.93 36.02
C ALA A 282 -14.02 20.10 36.45
N PRO A 283 -13.88 20.40 37.77
CA PRO A 283 -13.15 21.58 38.28
C PRO A 283 -11.67 21.61 37.90
N HIS A 284 -11.09 20.48 37.56
CA HIS A 284 -9.68 20.33 37.21
C HIS A 284 -9.46 20.08 35.72
N ASP A 285 -10.45 20.32 34.86
CA ASP A 285 -10.26 20.20 33.42
C ASP A 285 -9.25 21.22 32.92
N PRO A 286 -8.08 20.81 32.37
CA PRO A 286 -7.00 21.74 32.05
C PRO A 286 -7.38 22.70 30.91
N GLY A 287 -8.19 22.25 29.95
CA GLY A 287 -8.64 23.06 28.83
C GLY A 287 -9.60 24.16 29.28
N ALA A 288 -10.59 23.81 30.10
CA ALA A 288 -11.52 24.76 30.69
C ALA A 288 -10.83 25.79 31.58
N LEU A 289 -9.89 25.36 32.42
CA LEU A 289 -9.12 26.28 33.28
C LEU A 289 -8.27 27.27 32.47
N LEU A 290 -7.64 26.84 31.37
CA LEU A 290 -6.85 27.71 30.51
C LEU A 290 -7.74 28.80 29.87
N ILE A 291 -8.90 28.41 29.34
CA ILE A 291 -9.82 29.38 28.72
C ILE A 291 -10.39 30.35 29.76
N ASP A 292 -10.74 29.88 30.96
CA ASP A 292 -11.19 30.75 32.05
C ASP A 292 -10.12 31.76 32.43
N GLY A 293 -8.84 31.35 32.49
CA GLY A 293 -7.69 32.22 32.72
C GLY A 293 -7.57 33.31 31.64
N TYR A 294 -7.71 32.93 30.36
CA TYR A 294 -7.68 33.90 29.25
C TYR A 294 -8.88 34.87 29.26
N CYS A 295 -10.10 34.34 29.55
CA CYS A 295 -11.27 35.20 29.70
C CYS A 295 -11.07 36.29 30.76
N LYS A 296 -10.42 35.95 31.89
CA LYS A 296 -10.09 36.87 32.97
C LYS A 296 -8.96 37.82 32.59
N ARG A 297 -7.87 37.31 32.01
CA ARG A 297 -6.71 38.07 31.62
C ARG A 297 -7.01 39.14 30.60
N PHE A 298 -7.77 38.81 29.57
CA PHE A 298 -8.09 39.66 28.42
C PHE A 298 -9.45 40.37 28.51
N GLU A 299 -10.18 40.19 29.62
CA GLU A 299 -11.50 40.82 29.84
C GLU A 299 -12.46 40.61 28.67
N SER A 300 -12.69 39.32 28.37
CA SER A 300 -13.57 38.93 27.26
C SER A 300 -14.97 39.58 27.37
N LYS A 301 -15.43 40.10 26.23
CA LYS A 301 -16.81 40.62 26.16
C LYS A 301 -17.82 39.54 26.52
N PRO A 302 -18.95 39.92 27.22
CA PRO A 302 -19.97 38.95 27.64
C PRO A 302 -20.74 38.38 26.44
N LEU A 303 -20.94 37.06 26.47
CA LEU A 303 -21.80 36.36 25.52
C LEU A 303 -23.20 36.14 26.11
N GLU A 304 -24.20 36.00 25.25
CA GLU A 304 -25.56 35.57 25.65
C GLU A 304 -25.47 34.15 26.25
N PRO A 305 -26.15 33.89 27.39
CA PRO A 305 -26.19 32.57 27.98
C PRO A 305 -26.81 31.55 27.02
N ILE A 306 -26.33 30.31 27.07
CA ILE A 306 -26.99 29.19 26.39
C ILE A 306 -28.20 28.81 27.23
N ASP A 307 -29.36 28.64 26.60
CA ASP A 307 -30.56 28.17 27.28
C ASP A 307 -30.43 26.66 27.53
N ASP A 308 -30.15 26.28 28.78
CA ASP A 308 -29.87 24.90 29.19
C ASP A 308 -31.08 23.97 29.25
N ALA A 309 -32.31 24.50 28.96
CA ALA A 309 -33.55 23.76 29.15
C ALA A 309 -33.66 22.50 28.26
N ASP A 310 -33.02 22.53 27.08
CA ASP A 310 -32.98 21.39 26.14
C ASP A 310 -31.54 21.14 25.67
N GLY A 311 -30.75 20.38 26.44
CA GLY A 311 -29.43 19.97 25.99
C GLY A 311 -29.46 19.16 24.67
N PRO A 312 -28.33 19.02 23.95
CA PRO A 312 -28.31 18.33 22.65
C PRO A 312 -28.83 16.89 22.73
N GLU A 313 -29.62 16.48 21.75
CA GLU A 313 -29.92 15.07 21.49
C GLU A 313 -28.63 14.38 20.99
N ILE A 314 -28.02 13.50 21.80
CA ILE A 314 -26.77 12.84 21.49
C ILE A 314 -27.00 11.36 21.18
N ARG A 315 -26.54 10.92 20.04
CA ARG A 315 -26.55 9.51 19.62
C ARG A 315 -25.11 9.00 19.40
N ALA A 316 -24.80 7.83 19.93
CA ALA A 316 -23.58 7.09 19.67
C ALA A 316 -23.91 5.87 18.79
N VAL A 317 -23.39 5.84 17.57
CA VAL A 317 -23.72 4.82 16.56
C VAL A 317 -22.51 3.93 16.31
N ALA A 318 -22.64 2.66 16.65
CA ALA A 318 -21.66 1.63 16.39
C ALA A 318 -21.84 1.06 14.97
N VAL A 319 -20.80 1.04 14.16
CA VAL A 319 -20.82 0.53 12.78
C VAL A 319 -19.66 -0.45 12.61
N ALA A 320 -19.93 -1.68 12.19
CA ALA A 320 -18.90 -2.72 12.06
C ALA A 320 -18.06 -2.57 10.76
N SER A 321 -17.67 -1.35 10.40
CA SER A 321 -16.81 -1.08 9.23
C SER A 321 -16.33 0.36 9.23
N THR A 322 -15.04 0.57 9.00
CA THR A 322 -14.48 1.92 8.84
C THR A 322 -15.13 2.68 7.69
N VAL A 323 -15.25 2.07 6.51
CA VAL A 323 -15.93 2.69 5.34
C VAL A 323 -17.43 2.79 5.56
N GLY A 324 -18.03 1.85 6.30
CA GLY A 324 -19.45 1.86 6.65
C GLY A 324 -19.87 3.10 7.45
N GLN A 325 -18.94 3.71 8.22
CA GLN A 325 -19.18 4.96 8.92
C GLN A 325 -19.55 6.10 7.96
N ALA A 326 -18.88 6.17 6.80
CA ALA A 326 -19.15 7.18 5.78
C ALA A 326 -20.59 7.09 5.24
N LYS A 327 -21.05 5.88 4.94
CA LYS A 327 -22.44 5.64 4.50
C LYS A 327 -23.44 5.98 5.61
N GLN A 328 -23.14 5.60 6.85
CA GLN A 328 -24.02 5.88 7.98
C GLN A 328 -24.08 7.38 8.31
N ALA A 329 -22.98 8.13 8.13
CA ALA A 329 -22.97 9.57 8.33
C ALA A 329 -24.02 10.26 7.45
N PHE A 330 -24.12 9.87 6.19
CA PHE A 330 -25.13 10.42 5.28
C PHE A 330 -26.57 10.04 5.71
N ASN A 331 -26.77 8.80 6.16
CA ASN A 331 -28.08 8.38 6.69
C ASN A 331 -28.49 9.21 7.92
N GLU A 332 -27.55 9.51 8.84
CA GLU A 332 -27.82 10.31 10.02
C GLU A 332 -28.13 11.79 9.68
N VAL A 333 -27.36 12.36 8.73
CA VAL A 333 -27.65 13.72 8.24
C VAL A 333 -29.06 13.78 7.62
N THR A 334 -29.40 12.79 6.78
CA THR A 334 -30.76 12.71 6.17
C THR A 334 -31.83 12.55 7.23
N ARG A 335 -31.59 11.73 8.26
CA ARG A 335 -32.52 11.59 9.42
C ARG A 335 -32.72 12.93 10.15
N MET A 336 -31.62 13.65 10.42
CA MET A 336 -31.67 14.96 11.10
C MET A 336 -32.44 15.99 10.28
N ALA A 337 -32.34 15.92 8.96
CA ALA A 337 -33.09 16.80 8.05
C ALA A 337 -34.54 16.38 7.79
N GLY A 338 -35.04 15.35 8.49
CA GLY A 338 -36.41 14.86 8.30
C GLY A 338 -36.70 14.28 6.92
N GLY A 339 -35.65 13.75 6.24
CA GLY A 339 -35.70 13.18 4.89
C GLY A 339 -35.50 14.21 3.77
N ALA A 340 -35.33 15.51 4.08
CA ALA A 340 -34.95 16.50 3.07
C ALA A 340 -33.51 16.25 2.56
N ARG A 341 -33.29 16.59 1.29
CA ARG A 341 -31.92 16.48 0.65
C ARG A 341 -31.24 17.85 0.47
N THR A 342 -31.90 18.91 0.92
CA THR A 342 -31.35 20.28 0.96
C THR A 342 -30.85 20.57 2.35
N TYR A 343 -29.60 20.88 2.49
CA TYR A 343 -28.96 21.21 3.77
C TYR A 343 -28.43 22.65 3.71
N GLY A 344 -28.46 23.34 4.83
CA GLY A 344 -27.81 24.62 4.97
C GLY A 344 -26.48 24.54 5.71
N ILE A 345 -25.87 25.69 5.96
CA ILE A 345 -24.59 25.84 6.67
C ILE A 345 -24.67 25.44 8.15
N GLU A 346 -25.85 25.19 8.68
CA GLU A 346 -26.09 24.76 10.06
C GLU A 346 -25.85 23.25 10.28
N THR A 347 -25.53 22.48 9.21
CA THR A 347 -25.30 21.03 9.30
C THR A 347 -23.86 20.72 8.92
N ALA A 348 -23.15 20.00 9.79
CA ALA A 348 -21.75 19.64 9.58
C ALA A 348 -21.48 18.14 9.78
N ILE A 349 -20.64 17.58 8.91
CA ILE A 349 -19.95 16.29 9.09
C ILE A 349 -18.49 16.59 9.43
N VAL A 350 -18.05 16.11 10.58
CA VAL A 350 -16.67 16.33 11.07
C VAL A 350 -15.88 15.03 10.93
N LEU A 351 -14.72 15.13 10.31
CA LEU A 351 -13.80 14.03 10.04
C LEU A 351 -12.51 14.17 10.87
N PRO A 352 -12.42 13.53 12.04
CA PRO A 352 -11.15 13.44 12.76
C PRO A 352 -10.09 12.60 12.02
N ASP A 353 -10.53 11.62 11.24
CA ASP A 353 -9.70 10.88 10.30
C ASP A 353 -10.03 11.31 8.86
N GLU A 354 -9.12 12.08 8.27
CA GLU A 354 -9.28 12.64 6.92
C GLU A 354 -9.31 11.56 5.82
N ASN A 355 -8.82 10.34 6.09
CA ASN A 355 -8.86 9.24 5.14
C ASN A 355 -10.31 8.80 4.79
N LEU A 356 -11.28 9.15 5.63
CA LEU A 356 -12.70 8.89 5.35
C LEU A 356 -13.34 9.91 4.40
N LEU A 357 -12.63 10.96 3.99
CA LEU A 357 -13.16 11.97 3.08
C LEU A 357 -13.62 11.34 1.75
N VAL A 358 -12.75 10.55 1.11
CA VAL A 358 -13.06 9.91 -0.18
C VAL A 358 -14.24 8.95 -0.08
N PRO A 359 -14.27 7.98 0.86
CA PRO A 359 -15.46 7.15 1.09
C PRO A 359 -16.73 7.94 1.37
N LEU A 360 -16.61 9.07 2.09
CA LEU A 360 -17.76 9.93 2.37
C LEU A 360 -18.30 10.59 1.09
N LEU A 361 -17.43 11.17 0.27
CA LEU A 361 -17.82 11.80 -0.99
C LEU A 361 -18.53 10.82 -1.92
N HIS A 362 -18.02 9.59 -2.03
CA HIS A 362 -18.69 8.52 -2.79
C HIS A 362 -20.00 8.01 -2.17
N SER A 363 -20.25 8.31 -0.90
CA SER A 363 -21.47 7.88 -0.20
C SER A 363 -22.56 8.94 -0.22
N VAL A 364 -22.22 10.20 -0.52
CA VAL A 364 -23.13 11.33 -0.56
C VAL A 364 -23.76 11.42 -1.94
N HIS A 365 -24.98 10.90 -2.09
CA HIS A 365 -25.72 10.96 -3.34
C HIS A 365 -26.91 11.91 -3.26
N GLY A 366 -27.06 12.77 -4.28
CA GLY A 366 -28.23 13.66 -4.42
C GLY A 366 -28.26 14.82 -3.44
N VAL A 367 -27.12 15.28 -2.97
CA VAL A 367 -26.95 16.54 -2.24
C VAL A 367 -26.56 17.62 -3.24
N ASN A 368 -27.42 18.66 -3.38
CA ASN A 368 -27.19 19.69 -4.39
C ASN A 368 -26.07 20.67 -4.02
N ASP A 369 -25.89 20.93 -2.71
CA ASP A 369 -24.88 21.86 -2.23
C ASP A 369 -24.03 21.20 -1.14
N LEU A 370 -22.78 20.93 -1.45
CA LEU A 370 -21.78 20.35 -0.56
C LEU A 370 -20.56 21.25 -0.50
N ASN A 371 -20.16 21.64 0.70
CA ASN A 371 -18.93 22.40 0.91
C ASN A 371 -17.91 21.54 1.66
N VAL A 372 -16.86 21.14 0.99
CA VAL A 372 -15.76 20.36 1.54
C VAL A 372 -14.58 21.28 1.82
N THR A 373 -14.17 21.32 3.07
CA THR A 373 -13.06 22.18 3.50
C THR A 373 -11.74 21.49 3.62
N LEU A 374 -11.81 20.19 3.85
CA LEU A 374 -10.67 19.30 3.72
C LEU A 374 -10.35 19.22 2.23
N GLY A 375 -9.19 19.71 1.82
CA GLY A 375 -8.74 19.47 0.44
C GLY A 375 -8.52 17.97 0.20
N TYR A 376 -8.49 17.58 -1.06
CA TYR A 376 -8.20 16.21 -1.42
C TYR A 376 -6.70 15.95 -1.27
N PRO A 377 -6.26 14.98 -0.45
CA PRO A 377 -4.83 14.74 -0.26
C PRO A 377 -4.17 14.29 -1.56
N LEU A 378 -3.12 14.99 -2.01
CA LEU A 378 -2.39 14.67 -3.24
C LEU A 378 -1.83 13.25 -3.21
N ARG A 379 -1.42 12.75 -2.04
CA ARG A 379 -0.92 11.38 -1.84
C ARG A 379 -1.89 10.27 -2.29
N SER A 380 -3.20 10.57 -2.30
CA SER A 380 -4.24 9.61 -2.71
C SER A 380 -4.55 9.65 -4.21
N SER A 381 -3.83 10.48 -4.97
CA SER A 381 -4.05 10.66 -6.40
C SER A 381 -3.39 9.55 -7.24
N GLY A 382 -3.94 9.33 -8.44
CA GLY A 382 -3.38 8.39 -9.41
C GLY A 382 -1.95 8.74 -9.83
N ILE A 383 -1.62 10.03 -9.95
CA ILE A 383 -0.26 10.45 -10.36
C ILE A 383 0.78 10.04 -9.30
N VAL A 384 0.51 10.20 -8.01
CA VAL A 384 1.42 9.79 -6.95
C VAL A 384 1.56 8.26 -6.92
N SER A 385 0.46 7.53 -7.11
CA SER A 385 0.49 6.07 -7.24
C SER A 385 1.39 5.60 -8.39
N LEU A 386 1.29 6.21 -9.57
CA LEU A 386 2.15 5.93 -10.71
C LEU A 386 3.63 6.23 -10.38
N MET A 387 3.90 7.37 -9.77
CA MET A 387 5.27 7.79 -9.44
C MET A 387 5.92 6.92 -8.38
N HIS A 388 5.16 6.31 -7.47
CA HIS A 388 5.70 5.29 -6.55
C HIS A 388 6.17 4.04 -7.29
N ILE A 389 5.47 3.59 -8.35
CA ILE A 389 5.92 2.47 -9.18
C ILE A 389 7.19 2.86 -9.94
N VAL A 390 7.23 4.06 -10.53
CA VAL A 390 8.41 4.61 -11.22
C VAL A 390 9.61 4.70 -10.26
N ALA A 391 9.40 5.17 -9.05
CA ALA A 391 10.43 5.25 -8.01
C ALA A 391 11.01 3.88 -7.67
N ARG A 392 10.14 2.87 -7.47
CA ARG A 392 10.55 1.49 -7.21
C ARG A 392 11.34 0.92 -8.38
N MET A 393 10.87 1.12 -9.61
CA MET A 393 11.56 0.70 -10.83
C MET A 393 12.99 1.25 -10.91
N HIS A 394 13.17 2.55 -10.66
CA HIS A 394 14.49 3.17 -10.68
C HIS A 394 15.38 2.73 -9.52
N HIS A 395 14.80 2.51 -8.34
CA HIS A 395 15.56 2.01 -7.18
C HIS A 395 16.13 0.60 -7.42
N GLN A 396 15.43 -0.23 -8.17
CA GLN A 396 15.82 -1.60 -8.51
C GLN A 396 16.54 -1.71 -9.87
N ALA A 397 16.74 -0.59 -10.55
CA ALA A 397 17.44 -0.57 -11.84
C ALA A 397 18.90 -1.06 -11.69
N SER A 398 19.36 -1.79 -12.69
CA SER A 398 20.79 -2.21 -12.76
C SER A 398 21.37 -1.92 -14.14
N ARG A 399 22.70 -1.77 -14.20
CA ARG A 399 23.41 -1.50 -15.45
C ARG A 399 24.11 -2.77 -15.92
N GLU A 400 23.64 -3.34 -17.03
CA GLU A 400 24.21 -4.52 -17.64
C GLU A 400 24.87 -4.16 -18.97
N ARG A 401 26.17 -4.42 -19.14
CA ARG A 401 26.95 -4.10 -20.36
C ARG A 401 26.79 -2.66 -20.85
N GLY A 402 26.67 -1.71 -19.92
CA GLY A 402 26.50 -0.27 -20.25
C GLY A 402 25.06 0.15 -20.52
N VAL A 403 24.08 -0.75 -20.53
CA VAL A 403 22.65 -0.47 -20.76
C VAL A 403 21.88 -0.61 -19.44
N TRP A 404 21.00 0.32 -19.15
CA TRP A 404 20.11 0.21 -18.00
C TRP A 404 19.03 -0.83 -18.25
N THR A 405 18.73 -1.62 -17.22
CA THR A 405 17.71 -2.67 -17.25
C THR A 405 16.80 -2.53 -16.04
N TYR A 406 15.50 -2.78 -16.24
CA TYR A 406 14.44 -2.63 -15.26
C TYR A 406 13.70 -3.95 -15.09
N TYR A 407 13.11 -4.20 -13.91
CA TYR A 407 12.28 -5.38 -13.69
C TYR A 407 10.99 -5.31 -14.51
N ARG A 408 10.65 -6.41 -15.15
CA ARG A 408 9.43 -6.54 -15.96
C ARG A 408 8.15 -6.28 -15.15
N GLU A 409 8.13 -6.70 -13.89
CA GLU A 409 6.98 -6.49 -13.00
C GLU A 409 6.67 -5.00 -12.80
N ASP A 410 7.69 -4.16 -12.58
CA ASP A 410 7.51 -2.72 -12.42
C ASP A 410 7.02 -2.08 -13.73
N ILE A 411 7.55 -2.52 -14.87
CA ILE A 411 7.10 -2.07 -16.18
C ILE A 411 5.64 -2.46 -16.42
N ASN A 412 5.27 -3.70 -16.14
CA ASN A 412 3.88 -4.16 -16.22
C ASN A 412 2.98 -3.35 -15.29
N GLY A 413 3.46 -3.00 -14.08
CA GLY A 413 2.78 -2.11 -13.15
C GLY A 413 2.51 -0.74 -13.76
N ILE A 414 3.49 -0.13 -14.43
CA ILE A 414 3.34 1.14 -15.15
C ILE A 414 2.36 1.00 -16.30
N LEU A 415 2.52 0.00 -17.18
CA LEU A 415 1.67 -0.21 -18.34
C LEU A 415 0.21 -0.53 -17.97
N SER A 416 0.00 -1.20 -16.85
CA SER A 416 -1.33 -1.54 -16.33
C SER A 416 -1.98 -0.41 -15.53
N HIS A 417 -1.23 0.66 -15.21
CA HIS A 417 -1.75 1.76 -14.41
C HIS A 417 -2.86 2.52 -15.14
N PRO A 418 -3.97 2.91 -14.47
CA PRO A 418 -5.12 3.57 -15.11
C PRO A 418 -4.74 4.78 -15.96
N LEU A 419 -3.87 5.68 -15.47
CA LEU A 419 -3.41 6.86 -16.24
C LEU A 419 -2.73 6.47 -17.56
N ILE A 420 -1.88 5.44 -17.55
CA ILE A 420 -1.19 4.98 -18.76
C ILE A 420 -2.16 4.29 -19.70
N LYS A 421 -3.01 3.40 -19.16
CA LYS A 421 -4.03 2.72 -19.98
C LYS A 421 -5.01 3.67 -20.65
N THR A 422 -5.41 4.74 -19.95
CA THR A 422 -6.39 5.69 -20.49
C THR A 422 -5.79 6.62 -21.54
N TYR A 423 -4.61 7.18 -21.27
CA TYR A 423 -4.04 8.25 -22.12
C TYR A 423 -2.97 7.77 -23.09
N PHE A 424 -2.44 6.56 -22.94
CA PHE A 424 -1.37 5.96 -23.78
C PHE A 424 -1.71 4.54 -24.21
N THR A 425 -3.00 4.25 -24.43
CA THR A 425 -3.56 2.91 -24.66
C THR A 425 -2.80 2.10 -25.70
N GLN A 426 -2.62 2.65 -26.92
CA GLN A 426 -1.99 1.92 -28.03
C GLN A 426 -0.52 1.62 -27.74
N GLU A 427 0.23 2.62 -27.27
CA GLU A 427 1.66 2.47 -26.98
C GLU A 427 1.91 1.46 -25.84
N ALA A 428 1.04 1.46 -24.83
CA ALA A 428 1.10 0.52 -23.70
C ALA A 428 0.79 -0.91 -24.15
N LEU A 429 -0.23 -1.11 -24.98
CA LEU A 429 -0.59 -2.42 -25.54
C LEU A 429 0.51 -2.96 -26.44
N ASP A 430 1.06 -2.15 -27.36
CA ASP A 430 2.11 -2.57 -28.28
C ASP A 430 3.39 -3.00 -27.52
N LEU A 431 3.74 -2.27 -26.45
CA LEU A 431 4.88 -2.65 -25.62
C LEU A 431 4.57 -3.92 -24.81
N ALA A 432 3.40 -4.03 -24.22
CA ALA A 432 3.00 -5.21 -23.45
C ALA A 432 3.06 -6.48 -24.32
N CYS A 433 2.50 -6.44 -25.53
CA CYS A 433 2.55 -7.55 -26.50
C CYS A 433 4.00 -7.93 -26.87
N ARG A 434 4.89 -6.95 -27.09
CA ARG A 434 6.30 -7.24 -27.38
C ARG A 434 7.00 -7.89 -26.17
N LEU A 435 6.69 -7.44 -24.96
CA LEU A 435 7.28 -8.00 -23.75
C LEU A 435 6.76 -9.41 -23.45
N GLU A 436 5.52 -9.73 -23.80
CA GLU A 436 4.95 -11.08 -23.67
C GLU A 436 5.69 -12.11 -24.52
N THR A 437 6.14 -11.73 -25.71
CA THR A 437 6.91 -12.62 -26.61
C THR A 437 8.34 -12.88 -26.14
N THR A 438 8.88 -12.00 -25.29
CA THR A 438 10.27 -12.06 -24.84
C THR A 438 10.34 -12.41 -23.36
N ASN A 439 10.17 -13.55 -22.90
CA ASN A 439 10.13 -13.96 -21.47
C ASN A 439 11.39 -13.53 -20.65
N ARG A 440 11.69 -12.24 -20.66
CA ARG A 440 12.83 -11.61 -19.94
C ARG A 440 12.39 -11.00 -18.64
N PHE A 441 13.07 -11.31 -17.55
CA PHE A 441 12.83 -10.69 -16.23
C PHE A 441 13.29 -9.24 -16.17
N ARG A 442 14.34 -8.89 -16.91
CA ARG A 442 14.84 -7.54 -17.03
C ARG A 442 14.73 -7.04 -18.46
N VAL A 443 14.17 -5.86 -18.61
CA VAL A 443 13.93 -5.21 -19.89
C VAL A 443 14.94 -4.07 -20.06
N PRO A 444 15.70 -4.05 -21.17
CA PRO A 444 16.66 -2.99 -21.41
C PRO A 444 15.98 -1.67 -21.78
N SER A 445 16.60 -0.55 -21.37
CA SER A 445 16.08 0.81 -21.64
C SER A 445 15.88 1.13 -23.13
N SER A 446 16.56 0.39 -24.03
CA SER A 446 16.40 0.54 -25.47
C SER A 446 14.99 0.23 -25.98
N GLU A 447 14.20 -0.60 -25.25
CA GLU A 447 12.82 -0.96 -25.64
C GLU A 447 11.84 0.21 -25.49
N PHE A 448 12.18 1.23 -24.70
CA PHE A 448 11.30 2.36 -24.42
C PHE A 448 11.50 3.58 -25.31
N ARG A 449 12.50 3.58 -26.20
CA ARG A 449 12.88 4.75 -27.04
C ARG A 449 11.75 5.29 -27.90
N MET A 450 10.83 4.43 -28.31
CA MET A 450 9.72 4.79 -29.20
C MET A 450 8.47 5.28 -28.47
N LEU A 451 8.44 5.24 -27.14
CA LEU A 451 7.29 5.67 -26.34
C LEU A 451 7.28 7.20 -26.23
N SER A 452 6.09 7.79 -26.30
CA SER A 452 5.92 9.23 -26.02
C SER A 452 6.23 9.58 -24.57
N PHE A 453 5.99 8.66 -23.65
CA PHE A 453 6.27 8.78 -22.20
C PHE A 453 7.62 8.16 -21.78
N ARG A 454 8.57 8.08 -22.71
CA ARG A 454 9.91 7.49 -22.47
C ARG A 454 10.68 8.17 -21.34
N SER A 455 10.40 9.43 -21.03
CA SER A 455 11.06 10.19 -19.96
C SER A 455 10.91 9.53 -18.59
N LEU A 456 9.86 8.72 -18.36
CA LEU A 456 9.71 7.90 -17.15
C LEU A 456 10.76 6.82 -17.00
N PHE A 457 11.37 6.35 -18.10
CA PHE A 457 12.36 5.26 -18.13
C PHE A 457 13.79 5.77 -18.27
N GLU A 458 13.99 7.09 -18.30
CA GLU A 458 15.32 7.66 -18.35
C GLU A 458 15.95 7.64 -16.95
N PRO A 459 17.14 7.02 -16.81
CA PRO A 459 17.74 6.85 -15.49
C PRO A 459 18.14 8.18 -14.86
N ALA A 460 18.00 8.24 -13.55
CA ALA A 460 18.38 9.41 -12.77
C ALA A 460 19.88 9.71 -12.77
N VAL A 461 20.72 8.74 -13.14
CA VAL A 461 22.16 8.83 -13.03
C VAL A 461 22.82 8.39 -14.33
N ASN A 462 23.43 9.32 -15.06
CA ASN A 462 24.35 9.04 -16.15
C ASN A 462 25.79 9.20 -15.64
N SER A 463 26.34 8.17 -15.01
CA SER A 463 27.69 8.19 -14.41
C SER A 463 28.83 8.46 -15.41
N ASP A 464 28.57 8.38 -16.72
CA ASP A 464 29.59 8.51 -17.77
C ASP A 464 29.64 9.90 -18.41
N ALA A 465 28.71 10.82 -18.07
CA ALA A 465 28.58 12.08 -18.81
C ALA A 465 29.39 13.27 -18.22
N GLY A 466 30.14 13.10 -17.14
CA GLY A 466 30.90 14.17 -16.50
C GLY A 466 30.06 15.33 -15.97
N ILE A 467 28.76 15.13 -15.81
CA ILE A 467 27.80 16.10 -15.28
C ILE A 467 27.89 16.09 -13.76
N PRO A 468 27.95 17.24 -13.07
CA PRO A 468 27.92 17.30 -11.62
C PRO A 468 26.67 16.59 -11.05
N MET A 469 26.81 15.93 -9.90
CA MET A 469 25.69 15.14 -9.32
C MET A 469 24.46 16.00 -8.99
N SER A 470 24.64 17.29 -8.65
CA SER A 470 23.56 18.27 -8.48
C SER A 470 22.71 18.43 -9.73
N ASP A 471 23.36 18.50 -10.91
CA ASP A 471 22.68 18.72 -12.18
C ASP A 471 21.95 17.44 -12.66
N GLN A 472 22.39 16.26 -12.22
CA GLN A 472 21.73 15.00 -12.54
C GLN A 472 20.34 14.89 -11.88
N HIS A 473 20.20 15.37 -10.64
CA HIS A 473 18.89 15.35 -9.96
C HIS A 473 17.92 16.35 -10.57
N VAL A 474 18.42 17.52 -10.98
CA VAL A 474 17.62 18.52 -11.72
C VAL A 474 17.14 17.93 -13.03
N ASN A 475 18.02 17.31 -13.82
CA ASN A 475 17.65 16.63 -15.07
C ASN A 475 16.60 15.51 -14.86
N TYR A 476 16.69 14.81 -13.74
CA TYR A 476 15.69 13.78 -13.44
C TYR A 476 14.30 14.37 -13.14
N LEU A 477 14.26 15.48 -12.37
CA LEU A 477 13.01 16.20 -12.14
C LEU A 477 12.44 16.77 -13.45
N ASP A 478 13.29 17.21 -14.37
CA ASP A 478 12.88 17.63 -15.71
C ASP A 478 12.22 16.51 -16.50
N ASN A 479 12.76 15.29 -16.45
CA ASN A 479 12.16 14.12 -17.09
C ASN A 479 10.76 13.81 -16.52
N LEU A 480 10.57 13.97 -15.20
CA LEU A 480 9.25 13.81 -14.57
C LEU A 480 8.29 14.93 -14.97
N LEU A 481 8.77 16.17 -15.07
CA LEU A 481 8.00 17.32 -15.52
C LEU A 481 7.59 17.16 -16.99
N ASP A 482 8.50 16.73 -17.87
CA ASP A 482 8.21 16.45 -19.28
C ASP A 482 7.09 15.40 -19.42
N PHE A 483 7.14 14.35 -18.61
CA PHE A 483 6.05 13.37 -18.58
C PHE A 483 4.72 14.00 -18.16
N CYS A 484 4.72 14.82 -17.11
CA CYS A 484 3.52 15.50 -16.64
C CYS A 484 2.92 16.41 -17.70
N ASP A 485 3.76 17.15 -18.45
CA ASP A 485 3.33 18.03 -19.54
C ASP A 485 2.73 17.26 -20.69
N ILE A 486 3.34 16.11 -21.06
CA ILE A 486 2.77 15.22 -22.08
C ILE A 486 1.41 14.67 -21.62
N LEU A 487 1.29 14.28 -20.35
CA LEU A 487 0.05 13.75 -19.78
C LEU A 487 -1.05 14.82 -19.78
N ILE A 488 -0.75 16.08 -19.39
CA ILE A 488 -1.71 17.21 -19.48
C ILE A 488 -2.18 17.40 -20.92
N SER A 489 -1.25 17.40 -21.87
CA SER A 489 -1.57 17.58 -23.29
C SER A 489 -2.52 16.49 -23.80
N ARG A 490 -2.30 15.24 -23.37
CA ARG A 490 -3.18 14.10 -23.73
C ARG A 490 -4.55 14.19 -23.05
N MET A 491 -4.58 14.59 -21.78
CA MET A 491 -5.85 14.82 -21.04
C MET A 491 -6.69 15.90 -21.70
N SER A 492 -6.07 16.97 -22.19
CA SER A 492 -6.76 18.08 -22.86
C SER A 492 -7.32 17.69 -24.23
N GLN A 493 -6.63 16.80 -24.97
CA GLN A 493 -7.08 16.31 -26.28
C GLN A 493 -8.25 15.32 -26.15
N GLY A 494 -8.30 14.50 -25.10
CA GLY A 494 -9.40 13.57 -24.85
C GLY A 494 -10.73 14.25 -24.61
N ASN A 495 -10.74 15.43 -24.00
CA ASN A 495 -11.95 16.23 -23.74
C ASN A 495 -12.62 16.81 -24.99
N ALA A 496 -11.92 16.86 -26.11
CA ALA A 496 -12.46 17.42 -27.34
C ALA A 496 -13.27 16.42 -28.21
N SER A 497 -13.20 15.12 -27.89
CA SER A 497 -13.79 14.06 -28.70
C SER A 497 -15.01 13.35 -28.12
N GLU A 498 -15.34 13.58 -26.83
CA GLU A 498 -16.46 12.91 -26.14
C GLU A 498 -17.40 13.95 -25.49
N LEU A 499 -18.17 14.63 -26.32
CA LEU A 499 -19.41 15.25 -25.92
C LEU A 499 -20.53 14.24 -26.17
N ASP A 500 -20.62 13.22 -25.35
CA ASP A 500 -21.78 12.34 -25.25
C ASP A 500 -22.30 12.32 -23.81
N ASP A 501 -23.62 12.47 -23.73
CA ASP A 501 -24.50 12.80 -22.64
C ASP A 501 -24.54 11.79 -21.46
N ASP A 502 -23.47 11.61 -20.70
CA ASP A 502 -23.55 10.93 -19.41
C ASP A 502 -23.01 11.81 -18.28
N ASP A 503 -23.91 12.35 -17.48
CA ASP A 503 -23.75 13.37 -16.42
C ASP A 503 -22.75 13.04 -15.28
N ASN A 504 -22.05 11.90 -15.31
CA ASN A 504 -21.13 11.47 -14.26
C ASN A 504 -19.63 11.50 -14.62
N SER A 505 -19.27 11.73 -15.90
CA SER A 505 -17.88 11.76 -16.35
C SER A 505 -17.19 13.11 -16.16
N ASP A 506 -17.96 14.20 -16.08
CA ASP A 506 -17.45 15.56 -16.08
C ASP A 506 -16.75 16.01 -14.78
N VAL A 507 -16.89 15.26 -13.68
CA VAL A 507 -16.32 15.64 -12.38
C VAL A 507 -14.93 15.04 -12.15
N GLU A 508 -14.62 13.89 -12.74
CA GLU A 508 -13.32 13.22 -12.54
C GLU A 508 -12.16 13.89 -13.32
N LEU A 509 -12.41 14.34 -14.53
CA LEU A 509 -11.37 14.93 -15.37
C LEU A 509 -10.78 16.23 -14.81
N PRO A 510 -11.59 17.21 -14.36
CA PRO A 510 -11.05 18.41 -13.73
C PRO A 510 -10.25 18.11 -12.46
N LEU A 511 -10.66 17.12 -11.66
CA LEU A 511 -9.95 16.75 -10.43
C LEU A 511 -8.60 16.10 -10.74
N GLN A 512 -8.50 15.21 -11.72
CA GLN A 512 -7.22 14.61 -12.13
C GLN A 512 -6.24 15.65 -12.68
N GLN A 513 -6.72 16.64 -13.43
CA GLN A 513 -5.90 17.76 -13.89
C GLN A 513 -5.40 18.60 -12.70
N ALA A 514 -6.26 18.88 -11.71
CA ALA A 514 -5.87 19.61 -10.51
C ALA A 514 -4.80 18.87 -9.69
N PHE A 515 -4.91 17.54 -9.57
CA PHE A 515 -3.86 16.72 -8.97
C PHE A 515 -2.52 16.81 -9.72
N LEU A 516 -2.58 16.75 -11.04
CA LEU A 516 -1.37 16.81 -11.86
C LEU A 516 -0.70 18.17 -11.78
N MET A 517 -1.48 19.26 -11.78
CA MET A 517 -0.96 20.61 -11.60
C MET A 517 -0.29 20.78 -10.22
N MET A 518 -0.94 20.31 -9.15
CA MET A 518 -0.34 20.37 -7.81
C MET A 518 0.94 19.52 -7.71
N TYR A 519 1.00 18.39 -8.42
CA TYR A 519 2.21 17.56 -8.47
C TYR A 519 3.35 18.27 -9.20
N ILE A 520 3.05 18.96 -10.29
CA ILE A 520 4.02 19.82 -11.02
C ILE A 520 4.55 20.94 -10.12
N ASP A 521 3.67 21.58 -9.33
CA ASP A 521 4.09 22.62 -8.37
C ASP A 521 5.07 22.06 -7.33
N VAL A 522 4.79 20.85 -6.81
CA VAL A 522 5.70 20.15 -5.88
C VAL A 522 7.06 19.86 -6.53
N LEU A 523 7.08 19.36 -7.77
CA LEU A 523 8.33 19.12 -8.50
C LEU A 523 9.12 20.40 -8.76
N ASN A 524 8.45 21.48 -9.14
CA ASN A 524 9.08 22.78 -9.36
C ASN A 524 9.66 23.40 -8.08
N GLN A 525 8.95 23.28 -6.95
CA GLN A 525 9.47 23.69 -5.65
C GLN A 525 10.74 22.93 -5.28
N LEU A 526 10.73 21.61 -5.46
CA LEU A 526 11.90 20.78 -5.18
C LEU A 526 13.06 21.09 -6.14
N LYS A 527 12.77 21.25 -7.43
CA LYS A 527 13.77 21.61 -8.44
C LYS A 527 14.45 22.95 -8.12
N SER A 528 13.67 23.98 -7.75
CA SER A 528 14.21 25.26 -7.35
C SER A 528 15.14 25.14 -6.13
N ALA A 529 14.70 24.42 -5.11
CA ALA A 529 15.49 24.19 -3.90
C ALA A 529 16.79 23.40 -4.17
N LEU A 530 16.73 22.37 -5.02
CA LEU A 530 17.91 21.58 -5.38
C LEU A 530 18.89 22.34 -6.29
N SER A 531 18.43 23.24 -7.13
CA SER A 531 19.30 24.06 -7.98
C SER A 531 20.17 25.05 -7.19
N GLU A 532 19.70 25.47 -6.03
CA GLU A 532 20.46 26.33 -5.10
C GLU A 532 21.47 25.54 -4.26
N THR A 533 21.32 24.22 -4.18
CA THR A 533 22.10 23.35 -3.29
C THR A 533 23.25 22.72 -4.05
N ARG A 534 24.48 22.84 -3.53
CA ARG A 534 25.69 22.17 -4.08
C ARG A 534 25.87 20.74 -3.55
N GLN A 535 24.88 20.19 -2.88
CA GLN A 535 24.97 18.90 -2.21
C GLN A 535 24.72 17.75 -3.19
N SER A 536 25.51 16.67 -3.02
CA SER A 536 25.26 15.41 -3.70
C SER A 536 24.25 14.60 -2.91
N LEU A 537 23.06 14.35 -3.47
CA LEU A 537 22.00 13.56 -2.84
C LEU A 537 21.94 12.16 -3.45
N GLN A 538 21.56 11.19 -2.63
CA GLN A 538 21.18 9.87 -3.16
C GLN A 538 19.81 9.95 -3.84
N TYR A 539 19.60 9.10 -4.81
CA TYR A 539 18.32 9.03 -5.54
C TYR A 539 17.12 8.75 -4.62
N SER A 540 17.30 7.85 -3.62
CA SER A 540 16.31 7.55 -2.59
C SER A 540 15.87 8.79 -1.79
N THR A 541 16.79 9.73 -1.57
CA THR A 541 16.52 10.98 -0.84
C THR A 541 15.68 11.94 -1.68
N VAL A 542 15.93 12.04 -2.98
CA VAL A 542 15.08 12.84 -3.88
C VAL A 542 13.64 12.31 -3.86
N PHE A 543 13.46 10.99 -3.94
CA PHE A 543 12.11 10.40 -3.81
C PHE A 543 11.48 10.61 -2.44
N PHE A 544 12.25 10.50 -1.38
CA PHE A 544 11.76 10.79 -0.04
C PHE A 544 11.27 12.25 0.07
N LEU A 545 11.97 13.20 -0.53
CA LEU A 545 11.55 14.59 -0.56
C LEU A 545 10.26 14.78 -1.38
N ILE A 546 10.15 14.14 -2.56
CA ILE A 546 8.93 14.17 -3.36
C ILE A 546 7.76 13.58 -2.58
N ASP A 547 7.92 12.39 -2.00
CA ASP A 547 6.88 11.72 -1.22
C ASP A 547 6.41 12.56 -0.04
N ARG A 548 7.35 13.22 0.63
CA ARG A 548 7.04 14.10 1.73
C ARG A 548 6.26 15.33 1.33
N LEU A 549 6.68 16.03 0.29
CA LEU A 549 5.96 17.19 -0.21
C LEU A 549 4.55 16.82 -0.71
N THR A 550 4.44 15.72 -1.42
CA THR A 550 3.14 15.20 -1.87
C THR A 550 2.23 14.78 -0.71
N SER A 551 2.81 14.28 0.39
CA SER A 551 2.05 13.89 1.59
C SER A 551 1.45 15.07 2.34
N SER A 552 2.07 16.25 2.26
CA SER A 552 1.58 17.50 2.86
C SER A 552 0.71 18.33 1.90
N ALA A 553 0.80 18.07 0.59
CA ALA A 553 0.07 18.83 -0.42
C ALA A 553 -1.41 18.40 -0.46
N ILE A 554 -2.28 19.41 -0.58
CA ILE A 554 -3.73 19.24 -0.59
C ILE A 554 -4.29 20.03 -1.77
N VAL A 555 -5.08 19.38 -2.61
CA VAL A 555 -5.83 20.03 -3.68
C VAL A 555 -7.14 20.57 -3.12
N PRO A 556 -7.34 21.91 -3.12
CA PRO A 556 -8.59 22.49 -2.60
C PRO A 556 -9.76 22.16 -3.51
N PHE A 557 -10.90 21.85 -2.91
CA PHE A 557 -12.15 21.75 -3.66
C PHE A 557 -12.63 23.14 -4.09
N THR A 558 -13.01 23.27 -5.34
CA THR A 558 -13.68 24.48 -5.87
C THR A 558 -15.16 24.41 -5.45
N GLY A 559 -15.48 24.87 -4.23
CA GLY A 559 -16.85 24.99 -3.71
C GLY A 559 -17.16 26.42 -3.36
N GLN A 560 -18.46 26.77 -3.33
CA GLN A 560 -18.89 28.05 -2.75
C GLN A 560 -18.84 27.92 -1.22
N PRO A 561 -17.93 28.59 -0.52
CA PRO A 561 -17.96 28.62 0.93
C PRO A 561 -19.32 29.14 1.39
N LEU A 562 -19.82 28.64 2.54
CA LEU A 562 -21.08 29.09 3.12
C LEU A 562 -22.36 28.67 2.35
N LYS A 563 -22.31 27.55 1.61
CA LYS A 563 -23.52 26.90 1.06
C LYS A 563 -23.55 25.41 1.41
N GLY A 564 -24.75 24.91 1.68
CA GLY A 564 -25.04 23.50 1.83
C GLY A 564 -24.38 22.79 3.01
N LEU A 565 -24.33 21.46 2.92
CA LEU A 565 -23.75 20.58 3.92
C LEU A 565 -22.24 20.84 4.06
N GLN A 566 -21.79 21.08 5.29
CA GLN A 566 -20.39 21.35 5.59
C GLN A 566 -19.65 20.06 5.94
N VAL A 567 -18.58 19.70 5.19
CA VAL A 567 -17.67 18.59 5.51
C VAL A 567 -16.31 19.17 5.87
N MET A 568 -15.84 18.90 7.09
CA MET A 568 -14.65 19.55 7.62
C MET A 568 -13.86 18.69 8.62
N GLY A 569 -12.58 19.03 8.80
CA GLY A 569 -11.74 18.49 9.86
C GLY A 569 -12.08 19.12 11.22
N LEU A 570 -11.65 18.46 12.29
CA LEU A 570 -11.92 18.96 13.65
C LEU A 570 -11.29 20.34 13.91
N LEU A 571 -10.09 20.60 13.43
CA LEU A 571 -9.39 21.88 13.65
C LEU A 571 -10.09 23.05 12.95
N GLU A 572 -10.84 22.78 11.92
CA GLU A 572 -11.58 23.75 11.14
C GLU A 572 -12.90 24.18 11.80
N THR A 573 -13.39 23.37 12.74
CA THR A 573 -14.61 23.68 13.51
C THR A 573 -14.39 24.74 14.60
N ARG A 574 -13.16 25.21 14.78
CA ARG A 574 -12.84 26.23 15.79
C ARG A 574 -13.66 27.49 15.56
N SER A 575 -14.31 27.96 16.61
CA SER A 575 -15.19 29.14 16.62
C SER A 575 -16.46 29.03 15.77
N LEU A 576 -16.69 27.86 15.15
CA LEU A 576 -17.93 27.60 14.38
C LEU A 576 -18.93 26.81 15.21
N ASP A 577 -20.19 27.06 14.95
CA ASP A 577 -21.34 26.41 15.61
C ASP A 577 -22.28 25.84 14.55
N PHE A 578 -22.79 24.65 14.82
CA PHE A 578 -23.72 23.94 13.93
C PHE A 578 -24.91 23.43 14.74
N GLU A 579 -26.10 23.44 14.13
CA GLU A 579 -27.29 22.87 14.74
C GLU A 579 -27.28 21.33 14.72
N ASN A 580 -26.79 20.78 13.61
CA ASN A 580 -26.68 19.34 13.41
C ASN A 580 -25.20 18.97 13.19
N VAL A 581 -24.69 18.06 14.00
CA VAL A 581 -23.30 17.66 13.97
C VAL A 581 -23.20 16.14 13.87
N VAL A 582 -22.50 15.63 12.89
CA VAL A 582 -22.13 14.22 12.76
C VAL A 582 -20.61 14.11 12.82
N ILE A 583 -20.08 13.36 13.79
CA ILE A 583 -18.63 13.16 13.95
C ILE A 583 -18.32 11.69 13.71
N LEU A 584 -17.42 11.40 12.77
CA LEU A 584 -16.96 10.06 12.44
C LEU A 584 -15.72 9.69 13.26
N SER A 585 -15.34 8.42 13.18
CA SER A 585 -14.10 7.90 13.79
C SER A 585 -13.97 8.18 15.29
N MET A 586 -15.11 8.12 16.01
CA MET A 586 -15.16 8.30 17.45
C MET A 586 -14.63 7.05 18.19
N ASN A 587 -13.43 6.60 17.80
CA ASN A 587 -12.74 5.47 18.39
C ASN A 587 -11.56 5.92 19.25
N GLU A 588 -11.28 5.19 20.33
CA GLU A 588 -10.09 5.42 21.15
C GLU A 588 -8.82 5.28 20.29
N ARG A 589 -7.83 6.16 20.49
CA ARG A 589 -6.59 6.30 19.71
C ARG A 589 -6.75 6.93 18.32
N VAL A 590 -7.96 7.06 17.77
CA VAL A 590 -8.26 7.84 16.57
C VAL A 590 -8.73 9.22 16.97
N PHE A 591 -9.72 9.29 17.88
CA PHE A 591 -10.18 10.54 18.45
C PHE A 591 -10.64 10.32 19.91
N PRO A 592 -9.87 10.80 20.93
CA PRO A 592 -8.65 11.57 20.76
C PRO A 592 -7.48 10.74 20.23
N ARG A 593 -6.75 11.32 19.28
CA ARG A 593 -5.50 10.72 18.83
C ARG A 593 -4.46 10.90 19.94
N LYS A 594 -3.83 9.80 20.38
CA LYS A 594 -2.72 9.91 21.31
C LYS A 594 -1.58 10.64 20.59
N ARG A 595 -1.42 11.94 20.87
CA ARG A 595 -0.31 12.72 20.35
C ARG A 595 0.88 12.56 21.27
N SER A 596 1.96 12.06 20.74
CA SER A 596 3.27 12.25 21.35
C SER A 596 3.90 13.45 20.66
N ILE A 597 4.51 14.33 21.43
CA ILE A 597 5.30 15.41 20.85
C ILE A 597 6.57 14.77 20.32
N ASN A 598 6.74 14.83 18.98
CA ASN A 598 7.98 14.42 18.34
C ASN A 598 9.01 15.55 18.58
N SER A 599 9.84 15.41 19.60
CA SER A 599 10.75 16.46 20.07
C SER A 599 11.96 15.84 20.76
N PHE A 600 13.12 16.46 20.62
CA PHE A 600 14.30 16.16 21.43
C PHE A 600 14.23 16.78 22.82
N ILE A 601 13.39 17.83 23.01
CA ILE A 601 13.28 18.54 24.27
C ILE A 601 12.34 17.78 25.23
N PRO A 602 12.81 17.32 26.39
CA PRO A 602 12.06 16.61 27.39
C PRO A 602 10.82 17.35 27.91
N ASN A 603 9.73 16.57 28.19
CA ASN A 603 8.46 17.15 28.63
C ASN A 603 8.60 17.97 29.94
N TYR A 604 9.53 17.59 30.83
CA TYR A 604 9.78 18.36 32.06
C TYR A 604 10.48 19.70 31.76
N ILE A 605 11.40 19.76 30.79
CA ILE A 605 12.03 21.01 30.32
C ILE A 605 10.97 21.86 29.60
N ARG A 606 10.17 21.26 28.73
CA ARG A 606 9.04 21.95 28.06
C ARG A 606 8.13 22.63 29.10
N ARG A 607 7.79 21.92 30.17
CA ARG A 607 6.97 22.45 31.28
C ARG A 607 7.67 23.59 32.03
N ALA A 608 8.97 23.44 32.33
CA ALA A 608 9.73 24.43 33.07
C ALA A 608 9.87 25.78 32.29
N HIS A 609 9.98 25.71 30.99
CA HIS A 609 10.11 26.87 30.09
C HIS A 609 8.78 27.31 29.45
N GLY A 610 7.64 26.84 29.92
CA GLY A 610 6.31 27.22 29.40
C GLY A 610 6.03 26.79 27.97
N MET A 611 6.76 25.80 27.47
CA MET A 611 6.53 25.22 26.16
C MET A 611 5.30 24.29 26.15
N SER A 612 4.67 24.12 25.01
CA SER A 612 3.50 23.24 24.88
C SER A 612 3.81 21.81 25.29
N THR A 613 3.02 21.23 26.17
CA THR A 613 3.12 19.83 26.62
C THR A 613 2.05 18.96 25.98
N THR A 614 2.25 17.62 26.00
CA THR A 614 1.28 16.65 25.48
C THR A 614 -0.08 16.80 26.17
N GLU A 615 -0.09 16.98 27.48
CA GLU A 615 -1.31 17.13 28.27
C GLU A 615 -2.07 18.41 27.88
N GLN A 616 -1.38 19.50 27.60
CA GLN A 616 -2.01 20.74 27.12
C GLN A 616 -2.62 20.56 25.72
N GLN A 617 -1.94 19.83 24.83
CA GLN A 617 -2.46 19.56 23.49
C GLN A 617 -3.71 18.66 23.53
N GLU A 618 -3.72 17.65 24.39
CA GLU A 618 -4.93 16.82 24.62
C GLU A 618 -6.07 17.63 25.19
N ALA A 619 -5.81 18.51 26.15
CA ALA A 619 -6.78 19.41 26.74
C ALA A 619 -7.41 20.37 25.72
N ILE A 620 -6.62 20.89 24.79
CA ILE A 620 -7.11 21.73 23.69
C ILE A 620 -8.09 20.96 22.78
N VAL A 621 -7.75 19.73 22.44
CA VAL A 621 -8.59 18.86 21.59
C VAL A 621 -9.91 18.55 22.30
N ALA A 622 -9.85 18.21 23.58
CA ALA A 622 -11.03 17.94 24.41
C ALA A 622 -11.94 19.18 24.50
N PHE A 623 -11.36 20.34 24.82
CA PHE A 623 -12.13 21.60 24.89
C PHE A 623 -12.83 21.92 23.57
N ASN A 624 -12.15 21.83 22.44
CA ASN A 624 -12.73 22.08 21.12
C ASN A 624 -13.88 21.12 20.82
N PHE A 625 -13.75 19.84 21.21
CA PHE A 625 -14.83 18.87 21.07
C PHE A 625 -16.07 19.25 21.88
N TYR A 626 -15.92 19.50 23.18
CA TYR A 626 -17.05 19.88 24.05
C TYR A 626 -17.68 21.20 23.63
N ARG A 627 -16.87 22.19 23.26
CA ARG A 627 -17.33 23.47 22.76
C ARG A 627 -18.23 23.30 21.51
N LEU A 628 -17.84 22.45 20.57
CA LEU A 628 -18.63 22.18 19.35
C LEU A 628 -20.03 21.63 19.67
N LEU A 629 -20.16 20.85 20.75
CA LEU A 629 -21.43 20.25 21.15
C LEU A 629 -22.35 21.22 21.92
N ASN A 630 -21.80 22.27 22.54
CA ASN A 630 -22.56 23.12 23.48
C ASN A 630 -23.75 23.87 22.84
N ARG A 631 -23.65 24.23 21.54
CA ARG A 631 -24.73 24.92 20.81
C ARG A 631 -25.41 24.03 19.80
N ALA A 632 -25.04 22.76 19.69
CA ALA A 632 -25.69 21.82 18.79
C ALA A 632 -27.04 21.38 19.35
N ARG A 633 -27.99 21.13 18.47
CA ARG A 633 -29.30 20.58 18.80
C ARG A 633 -29.31 19.06 18.68
N ARG A 634 -28.65 18.53 17.63
CA ARG A 634 -28.55 17.11 17.37
C ARG A 634 -27.10 16.76 17.09
N VAL A 635 -26.63 15.73 17.77
CA VAL A 635 -25.25 15.24 17.67
C VAL A 635 -25.27 13.75 17.42
N THR A 636 -24.58 13.27 16.37
CA THR A 636 -24.33 11.85 16.16
C THR A 636 -22.84 11.58 16.18
N LEU A 637 -22.43 10.66 17.04
CA LEU A 637 -21.04 10.21 17.23
C LEU A 637 -20.92 8.80 16.65
N ILE A 638 -20.23 8.64 15.53
CA ILE A 638 -20.11 7.36 14.83
C ILE A 638 -18.73 6.75 15.10
N TYR A 639 -18.69 5.48 15.47
CA TYR A 639 -17.45 4.74 15.73
C TYR A 639 -17.45 3.36 15.09
N ASP A 640 -16.26 2.86 14.78
CA ASP A 640 -16.03 1.52 14.22
C ASP A 640 -16.06 0.49 15.35
N SER A 641 -17.00 -0.46 15.27
CA SER A 641 -17.13 -1.57 16.23
C SER A 641 -16.49 -2.88 15.74
N SER A 642 -15.79 -2.86 14.58
CA SER A 642 -15.15 -4.05 14.04
C SER A 642 -13.91 -4.45 14.84
N ALA A 643 -13.86 -5.71 15.29
CA ALA A 643 -12.76 -6.26 16.09
C ALA A 643 -11.54 -6.70 15.27
N GLN A 644 -11.21 -6.02 14.15
CA GLN A 644 -10.13 -6.43 13.24
C GLN A 644 -8.71 -6.27 13.82
N LYS A 645 -8.53 -5.40 14.80
CA LYS A 645 -7.24 -5.21 15.51
C LYS A 645 -7.48 -5.06 17.01
N MET A 646 -6.57 -5.58 17.80
CA MET A 646 -6.62 -5.49 19.27
C MET A 646 -6.71 -4.00 19.70
N GLY A 647 -7.82 -3.56 20.29
CA GLY A 647 -8.08 -2.18 20.73
C GLY A 647 -8.63 -1.22 19.66
N SER A 648 -8.99 -1.68 18.45
CA SER A 648 -9.56 -0.81 17.40
C SER A 648 -11.08 -0.60 17.51
N ALA A 649 -11.80 -1.48 18.23
CA ALA A 649 -13.25 -1.45 18.37
C ALA A 649 -13.74 -0.62 19.57
N GLU A 650 -12.85 -0.05 20.38
CA GLU A 650 -13.22 0.70 21.57
C GLU A 650 -13.79 2.08 21.18
N PRO A 651 -14.99 2.46 21.69
CA PRO A 651 -15.49 3.80 21.51
C PRO A 651 -14.58 4.83 22.20
N SER A 652 -14.56 6.04 21.69
CA SER A 652 -13.80 7.15 22.27
C SER A 652 -14.17 7.39 23.74
N ARG A 653 -13.16 7.64 24.57
CA ARG A 653 -13.32 8.07 25.96
C ARG A 653 -14.23 9.28 26.10
N TYR A 654 -14.34 10.12 25.09
CA TYR A 654 -15.21 11.30 25.13
C TYR A 654 -16.68 10.93 25.21
N ILE A 655 -17.12 9.82 24.62
CA ILE A 655 -18.51 9.33 24.76
C ILE A 655 -18.76 8.97 26.23
N ALA A 656 -17.86 8.22 26.86
CA ALA A 656 -17.98 7.88 28.27
C ALA A 656 -17.90 9.11 29.20
N GLN A 657 -17.08 10.12 28.85
CA GLN A 657 -17.00 11.37 29.61
C GLN A 657 -18.28 12.19 29.50
N LEU A 658 -18.92 12.26 28.33
CA LEU A 658 -20.22 12.91 28.18
C LEU A 658 -21.28 12.30 29.11
N GLU A 659 -21.31 10.97 29.24
CA GLU A 659 -22.26 10.26 30.09
C GLU A 659 -21.93 10.38 31.60
N LYS A 660 -20.66 10.13 31.97
CA LYS A 660 -20.28 9.94 33.38
C LYS A 660 -19.86 11.23 34.06
N ILE A 661 -19.17 12.14 33.34
CA ILE A 661 -18.67 13.40 33.90
C ILE A 661 -19.71 14.51 33.67
N TYR A 662 -20.17 14.65 32.42
CA TYR A 662 -21.07 15.73 32.06
C TYR A 662 -22.55 15.39 32.20
N ALA A 663 -22.87 14.15 32.63
CA ALA A 663 -24.25 13.67 32.87
C ALA A 663 -25.23 13.92 31.69
N LYS A 664 -24.68 13.83 30.45
CA LYS A 664 -25.52 13.94 29.25
C LYS A 664 -26.16 12.60 28.92
N GLN A 665 -27.39 12.61 28.43
CA GLN A 665 -28.06 11.39 27.93
C GLN A 665 -27.50 11.05 26.54
N VAL A 666 -26.93 9.83 26.34
CA VAL A 666 -26.46 9.36 25.06
C VAL A 666 -27.25 8.12 24.65
N GLN A 667 -27.87 8.18 23.48
CA GLN A 667 -28.58 7.04 22.91
C GLN A 667 -27.60 6.16 22.13
N HIS A 668 -27.35 4.94 22.60
CA HIS A 668 -26.54 3.96 21.90
C HIS A 668 -27.36 3.23 20.84
N VAL A 669 -26.79 3.15 19.64
CA VAL A 669 -27.39 2.47 18.49
C VAL A 669 -26.31 1.58 17.86
N GLU A 670 -26.63 0.31 17.68
CA GLU A 670 -25.75 -0.63 16.98
C GLU A 670 -26.32 -0.91 15.59
N MET A 671 -25.49 -0.65 14.56
CA MET A 671 -25.82 -0.94 13.17
C MET A 671 -25.20 -2.26 12.77
N THR A 672 -26.00 -3.30 12.71
CA THR A 672 -25.60 -4.58 12.15
C THR A 672 -25.76 -4.51 10.63
N PRO A 673 -24.65 -4.72 9.85
CA PRO A 673 -24.80 -4.87 8.42
C PRO A 673 -25.68 -6.08 8.15
N GLY A 674 -26.79 -5.88 7.45
CA GLY A 674 -27.59 -6.99 6.94
C GLY A 674 -26.73 -7.74 5.92
N VAL A 675 -25.94 -8.68 6.38
CA VAL A 675 -25.29 -9.63 5.51
C VAL A 675 -26.41 -10.51 4.98
N ASN A 676 -26.86 -10.25 3.77
CA ASN A 676 -27.54 -11.29 3.01
C ASN A 676 -26.51 -12.38 2.83
N THR A 677 -26.51 -13.36 3.73
CA THR A 677 -25.91 -14.67 3.47
C THR A 677 -26.75 -15.26 2.35
N THR A 678 -26.49 -14.83 1.13
CA THR A 678 -26.89 -15.62 -0.02
C THR A 678 -26.28 -16.99 0.23
N SER A 679 -27.13 -17.99 0.42
CA SER A 679 -26.77 -19.42 0.36
C SER A 679 -25.69 -19.58 -0.69
N SER A 680 -24.63 -20.31 -0.37
CA SER A 680 -23.49 -20.56 -1.25
C SER A 680 -24.02 -20.84 -2.65
N LEU A 681 -23.92 -19.86 -3.55
CA LEU A 681 -24.31 -20.05 -4.95
C LEU A 681 -23.38 -21.11 -5.52
N THR A 682 -23.91 -22.31 -5.71
CA THR A 682 -23.17 -23.36 -6.40
C THR A 682 -23.09 -22.96 -7.87
N ILE A 683 -21.91 -22.63 -8.34
CA ILE A 683 -21.69 -22.28 -9.74
C ILE A 683 -21.69 -23.58 -10.56
N SER A 684 -22.59 -23.67 -11.51
CA SER A 684 -22.68 -24.75 -12.49
C SER A 684 -22.97 -24.14 -13.84
N VAL A 685 -22.22 -24.57 -14.85
CA VAL A 685 -22.45 -24.19 -16.25
C VAL A 685 -23.15 -25.36 -16.94
N PRO A 686 -24.42 -25.18 -17.37
CA PRO A 686 -25.12 -26.20 -18.09
C PRO A 686 -24.41 -26.56 -19.39
N ASN A 687 -24.26 -27.86 -19.67
CA ASN A 687 -23.55 -28.35 -20.85
C ASN A 687 -24.25 -27.90 -22.15
N ASN A 688 -25.58 -27.74 -22.11
CA ASN A 688 -26.38 -27.23 -23.25
C ASN A 688 -26.22 -25.74 -23.53
N GLN A 689 -25.72 -24.95 -22.59
CA GLN A 689 -25.43 -23.52 -22.79
C GLN A 689 -24.00 -23.26 -23.30
N ALA A 690 -23.19 -24.30 -23.37
CA ALA A 690 -21.82 -24.15 -23.83
C ALA A 690 -21.71 -23.85 -25.34
N ASP A 691 -22.82 -23.82 -26.12
CA ASP A 691 -22.89 -23.64 -27.57
C ASP A 691 -21.91 -24.57 -28.34
N LEU A 692 -21.37 -25.59 -27.69
CA LEU A 692 -20.33 -26.47 -28.22
C LEU A 692 -20.78 -27.94 -28.01
N ASP A 693 -20.98 -28.63 -29.09
CA ASP A 693 -21.09 -30.07 -29.05
C ASP A 693 -19.73 -30.71 -28.79
N LEU A 694 -19.40 -30.82 -27.51
CA LEU A 694 -18.10 -31.36 -27.06
C LEU A 694 -17.84 -32.75 -27.61
N LYS A 695 -18.89 -33.55 -27.76
CA LYS A 695 -18.76 -34.89 -28.34
C LYS A 695 -18.27 -34.82 -29.77
N SER A 696 -18.82 -33.93 -30.60
CA SER A 696 -18.36 -33.69 -31.96
C SER A 696 -16.96 -33.15 -32.03
N ILE A 697 -16.61 -32.19 -31.12
CA ILE A 697 -15.30 -31.55 -31.08
C ILE A 697 -14.18 -32.55 -30.71
N TYR A 698 -14.42 -33.40 -29.72
CA TYR A 698 -13.44 -34.38 -29.26
C TYR A 698 -13.48 -35.72 -30.04
N ASN A 699 -14.30 -35.81 -31.06
CA ASN A 699 -14.40 -36.96 -31.96
C ASN A 699 -14.16 -36.61 -33.44
N ALA A 700 -13.95 -35.34 -33.77
CA ALA A 700 -13.73 -34.92 -35.14
C ALA A 700 -12.38 -35.46 -35.67
N GLN A 701 -12.40 -36.00 -36.88
CA GLN A 701 -11.20 -36.52 -37.53
C GLN A 701 -10.30 -35.41 -38.06
N GLU A 702 -10.89 -34.29 -38.50
CA GLU A 702 -10.17 -33.11 -38.96
C GLU A 702 -10.49 -31.92 -38.02
N GLY A 703 -9.45 -31.21 -37.52
CA GLY A 703 -9.60 -30.05 -36.66
C GLY A 703 -10.13 -30.30 -35.26
N GLY A 704 -10.26 -31.59 -34.87
CA GLY A 704 -10.76 -31.97 -33.55
C GLY A 704 -9.78 -31.66 -32.41
N LYS A 705 -10.32 -31.44 -31.22
CA LYS A 705 -9.51 -31.35 -29.99
C LYS A 705 -9.22 -32.74 -29.44
N TYR A 706 -8.11 -32.85 -28.72
CA TYR A 706 -7.68 -34.12 -28.09
C TYR A 706 -7.73 -33.97 -26.56
N LEU A 707 -8.28 -34.97 -25.90
CA LEU A 707 -8.20 -35.09 -24.45
C LEU A 707 -6.84 -35.65 -24.04
N SER A 708 -6.26 -35.10 -23.00
CA SER A 708 -5.05 -35.64 -22.35
C SER A 708 -5.40 -36.23 -20.99
N ALA A 709 -4.54 -37.07 -20.45
CA ALA A 709 -4.70 -37.60 -19.10
C ALA A 709 -4.86 -36.51 -18.03
N SER A 710 -4.14 -35.39 -18.18
CA SER A 710 -4.24 -34.25 -17.28
C SER A 710 -5.59 -33.54 -17.40
N ALA A 711 -6.15 -33.41 -18.60
CA ALA A 711 -7.47 -32.83 -18.81
C ALA A 711 -8.57 -33.68 -18.16
N ILE A 712 -8.50 -34.99 -18.31
CA ILE A 712 -9.42 -35.94 -17.69
C ILE A 712 -9.32 -35.85 -16.16
N ASN A 713 -8.12 -35.81 -15.60
CA ASN A 713 -7.92 -35.66 -14.17
C ASN A 713 -8.48 -34.34 -13.62
N LYS A 714 -8.33 -33.21 -14.35
CA LYS A 714 -8.96 -31.93 -13.99
C LYS A 714 -10.48 -32.04 -13.94
N TYR A 715 -11.10 -32.74 -14.89
CA TYR A 715 -12.55 -32.98 -14.88
C TYR A 715 -12.99 -33.82 -13.65
N ILE A 716 -12.29 -34.88 -13.32
CA ILE A 716 -12.58 -35.71 -12.14
C ILE A 716 -12.54 -34.87 -10.86
N ASN A 717 -11.53 -33.98 -10.74
CA ASN A 717 -11.35 -33.16 -9.57
C ASN A 717 -12.37 -32.00 -9.48
N CYS A 718 -12.65 -31.35 -10.59
CA CYS A 718 -13.60 -30.23 -10.68
C CYS A 718 -14.03 -30.01 -12.12
N PRO A 719 -15.28 -30.41 -12.49
CA PRO A 719 -15.81 -30.20 -13.83
C PRO A 719 -15.74 -28.73 -14.30
N LEU A 720 -16.01 -27.75 -13.40
CA LEU A 720 -15.92 -26.32 -13.71
C LEU A 720 -14.48 -25.90 -14.06
N MET A 721 -13.47 -26.41 -13.35
CA MET A 721 -12.07 -26.14 -13.66
C MET A 721 -11.67 -26.67 -15.05
N PHE A 722 -12.14 -27.86 -15.41
CA PHE A 722 -11.98 -28.40 -16.75
C PHE A 722 -12.61 -27.49 -17.82
N TYR A 723 -13.85 -27.03 -17.60
CA TYR A 723 -14.55 -26.12 -18.49
C TYR A 723 -13.76 -24.82 -18.71
N MET A 724 -13.32 -24.18 -17.62
CA MET A 724 -12.56 -22.92 -17.71
C MET A 724 -11.24 -23.10 -18.49
N HIS A 725 -10.46 -24.14 -18.20
CA HIS A 725 -9.17 -24.37 -18.84
C HIS A 725 -9.29 -24.91 -20.28
N HIS A 726 -10.05 -25.99 -20.48
CA HIS A 726 -10.00 -26.75 -21.74
C HIS A 726 -11.10 -26.38 -22.73
N VAL A 727 -12.24 -25.90 -22.24
CA VAL A 727 -13.34 -25.43 -23.11
C VAL A 727 -13.20 -23.96 -23.43
N ARG A 728 -13.03 -23.10 -22.42
CA ARG A 728 -12.90 -21.64 -22.56
C ARG A 728 -11.48 -21.14 -22.79
N GLY A 729 -10.46 -21.98 -22.59
CA GLY A 729 -9.07 -21.61 -22.83
C GLY A 729 -8.52 -20.55 -21.87
N LEU A 730 -9.09 -20.43 -20.67
CA LEU A 730 -8.62 -19.50 -19.67
C LEU A 730 -7.36 -20.07 -19.00
N SER A 731 -6.20 -19.70 -19.50
CA SER A 731 -4.89 -20.00 -18.90
C SER A 731 -4.11 -18.72 -18.70
N ASN A 732 -3.38 -18.64 -17.57
CA ASN A 732 -2.44 -17.54 -17.27
C ASN A 732 -1.00 -18.04 -17.48
N ASP A 733 -0.71 -18.64 -18.62
CA ASP A 733 0.58 -19.30 -18.82
C ASP A 733 1.76 -18.33 -19.02
N ASN A 734 1.52 -16.99 -19.00
CA ASN A 734 2.52 -15.98 -19.37
C ASN A 734 3.01 -15.09 -18.23
N GLU A 735 2.85 -15.48 -16.97
CA GLU A 735 3.51 -14.74 -15.88
C GLU A 735 5.01 -15.05 -15.86
N ALA A 736 5.85 -14.09 -16.26
CA ALA A 736 7.28 -14.16 -16.00
C ALA A 736 7.52 -14.18 -14.48
N ARG A 737 8.21 -15.18 -13.99
CA ARG A 737 8.53 -15.34 -12.57
C ARG A 737 9.99 -15.07 -12.31
N ASP A 738 10.28 -14.38 -11.21
CA ASP A 738 11.65 -14.05 -10.79
C ASP A 738 12.47 -15.29 -10.41
N PHE A 739 11.82 -16.41 -10.11
CA PHE A 739 12.44 -17.67 -9.72
C PHE A 739 11.94 -18.83 -10.59
N MET A 740 12.81 -19.82 -10.79
CA MET A 740 12.44 -21.04 -11.50
C MET A 740 11.31 -21.77 -10.77
N ASP A 741 10.16 -21.94 -11.42
CA ASP A 741 9.07 -22.68 -10.86
C ASP A 741 9.26 -24.21 -10.98
N ASN A 742 8.48 -24.96 -10.20
CA ASN A 742 8.58 -26.42 -10.19
C ASN A 742 8.24 -27.07 -11.55
N SER A 743 7.44 -26.38 -12.39
CA SER A 743 7.10 -26.88 -13.74
C SER A 743 8.29 -26.75 -14.67
N THR A 744 8.93 -25.56 -14.73
CA THR A 744 10.13 -25.32 -15.54
C THR A 744 11.29 -26.21 -15.08
N PHE A 745 11.46 -26.35 -13.76
CA PHE A 745 12.43 -27.30 -13.19
C PHE A 745 12.18 -28.73 -13.70
N GLY A 746 10.93 -29.18 -13.69
CA GLY A 746 10.56 -30.50 -14.23
C GLY A 746 10.91 -30.66 -15.69
N VAL A 747 10.56 -29.67 -16.52
CA VAL A 747 10.86 -29.68 -17.97
C VAL A 747 12.36 -29.81 -18.23
N ILE A 748 13.19 -29.07 -17.49
CA ILE A 748 14.65 -29.14 -17.67
C ILE A 748 15.19 -30.53 -17.31
N VAL A 749 14.69 -31.14 -16.22
CA VAL A 749 15.09 -32.49 -15.80
C VAL A 749 14.68 -33.51 -16.88
N HIS A 750 13.45 -33.46 -17.41
CA HIS A 750 12.96 -34.34 -18.46
C HIS A 750 13.77 -34.19 -19.75
N ASN A 751 14.02 -32.96 -20.21
CA ASN A 751 14.84 -32.70 -21.40
C ASN A 751 16.28 -33.19 -21.23
N THR A 752 16.84 -33.09 -20.03
CA THR A 752 18.19 -33.60 -19.75
C THR A 752 18.22 -35.14 -19.77
N LEU A 753 17.20 -35.82 -19.26
CA LEU A 753 17.06 -37.27 -19.37
C LEU A 753 16.81 -37.72 -20.81
N ARG A 754 16.01 -37.00 -21.58
CA ARG A 754 15.82 -37.23 -23.00
C ARG A 754 17.19 -37.12 -23.75
N ASP A 755 17.99 -36.10 -23.50
CA ASP A 755 19.31 -35.96 -24.12
C ASP A 755 20.23 -37.12 -23.79
N CYS A 756 20.05 -37.77 -22.63
CA CYS A 756 20.78 -38.98 -22.28
C CYS A 756 20.30 -40.19 -23.10
N TYR A 757 19.00 -40.41 -23.16
CA TYR A 757 18.48 -41.67 -23.71
C TYR A 757 18.19 -41.65 -25.22
N ASP A 758 17.91 -40.48 -25.80
CA ASP A 758 17.60 -40.30 -27.20
C ASP A 758 18.56 -39.31 -27.89
N ASN A 759 19.74 -39.78 -28.28
CA ASN A 759 20.74 -39.01 -29.00
C ASN A 759 21.32 -39.82 -30.18
N PRO A 760 22.09 -39.21 -31.08
CA PRO A 760 22.65 -39.93 -32.26
C PRO A 760 23.45 -41.19 -31.91
N PHE A 761 24.14 -41.22 -30.77
CA PHE A 761 24.90 -42.38 -30.35
C PHE A 761 24.02 -43.55 -29.91
N THR A 762 22.98 -43.31 -29.14
CA THR A 762 22.05 -44.35 -28.69
C THR A 762 21.21 -44.89 -29.86
N ARG A 763 20.77 -44.00 -30.76
CA ARG A 763 20.07 -44.39 -32.01
C ARG A 763 20.93 -45.29 -32.90
N ALA A 764 22.21 -45.00 -33.04
CA ALA A 764 23.14 -45.86 -33.80
C ALA A 764 23.29 -47.27 -33.20
N ARG A 765 22.96 -47.45 -31.90
CA ARG A 765 22.99 -48.75 -31.17
C ARG A 765 21.57 -49.37 -31.03
N ASN A 766 20.63 -48.96 -31.85
CA ASN A 766 19.20 -49.39 -31.77
C ASN A 766 18.60 -49.18 -30.37
N GLY A 767 18.94 -48.08 -29.71
CA GLY A 767 18.41 -47.72 -28.39
C GLY A 767 19.05 -48.50 -27.22
N LEU A 768 20.08 -49.33 -27.43
CA LEU A 768 20.64 -50.13 -26.36
C LEU A 768 21.42 -49.26 -25.34
N ILE A 769 20.96 -49.38 -24.06
CA ILE A 769 21.56 -48.70 -22.92
C ILE A 769 22.27 -49.74 -22.03
N ASP A 770 23.55 -49.53 -21.85
CA ASP A 770 24.41 -50.35 -21.01
C ASP A 770 25.12 -49.50 -19.93
N ARG A 771 25.69 -50.18 -18.95
CA ARG A 771 26.40 -49.54 -17.83
C ARG A 771 27.49 -48.56 -18.29
N PRO A 772 28.43 -48.99 -19.22
CA PRO A 772 29.52 -48.08 -19.64
C PRO A 772 29.01 -46.78 -20.28
N TYR A 773 27.87 -46.87 -20.96
CA TYR A 773 27.27 -45.69 -21.58
C TYR A 773 26.77 -44.66 -20.54
N ILE A 774 25.95 -45.12 -19.53
CA ILE A 774 25.43 -44.26 -18.49
C ILE A 774 26.60 -43.65 -17.69
N GLU A 775 27.58 -44.41 -17.29
CA GLU A 775 28.76 -43.92 -16.56
C GLU A 775 29.56 -42.85 -17.37
N SER A 776 29.70 -43.06 -18.67
CA SER A 776 30.34 -42.08 -19.56
C SER A 776 29.52 -40.80 -19.68
N PHE A 777 28.20 -40.88 -19.75
CA PHE A 777 27.32 -39.70 -19.79
C PHE A 777 27.41 -38.89 -18.51
N ILE A 778 27.33 -39.55 -17.36
CA ILE A 778 27.47 -38.92 -16.04
C ILE A 778 28.78 -38.16 -15.92
N GLN A 779 29.89 -38.78 -16.35
CA GLN A 779 31.22 -38.19 -16.18
C GLN A 779 31.53 -37.06 -17.17
N LYS A 780 31.02 -37.12 -18.40
CA LYS A 780 31.50 -36.25 -19.49
C LYS A 780 30.43 -35.27 -20.03
N LYS A 781 29.15 -35.61 -19.97
CA LYS A 781 28.11 -34.88 -20.70
C LYS A 781 26.99 -34.29 -19.81
N LEU A 782 26.77 -34.81 -18.61
CA LEU A 782 25.67 -34.44 -17.76
C LEU A 782 25.64 -32.95 -17.45
N THR A 783 26.81 -32.37 -17.10
CA THR A 783 26.88 -30.92 -16.75
C THR A 783 26.54 -30.06 -17.96
N ASP A 784 27.08 -30.38 -19.13
CA ASP A 784 26.85 -29.60 -20.36
C ASP A 784 25.38 -29.70 -20.80
N ALA A 785 24.76 -30.88 -20.67
CA ALA A 785 23.34 -31.08 -20.98
C ALA A 785 22.43 -30.26 -20.05
N VAL A 786 22.73 -30.24 -18.74
CA VAL A 786 21.95 -29.43 -17.78
C VAL A 786 22.10 -27.95 -18.08
N VAL A 787 23.32 -27.43 -18.30
CA VAL A 787 23.57 -26.03 -18.62
C VAL A 787 22.86 -25.63 -19.91
N ARG A 788 22.88 -26.48 -20.94
CA ARG A 788 22.22 -26.23 -22.21
C ARG A 788 20.71 -26.13 -22.05
N ASN A 789 20.08 -27.05 -21.30
CA ASN A 789 18.64 -27.05 -21.07
C ASN A 789 18.20 -25.88 -20.16
N ILE A 790 19.01 -25.45 -19.18
CA ILE A 790 18.76 -24.21 -18.42
C ILE A 790 18.76 -22.99 -19.37
N LYS A 791 19.77 -22.89 -20.25
CA LYS A 791 19.83 -21.80 -21.23
C LYS A 791 18.61 -21.80 -22.17
N LYS A 792 18.17 -22.96 -22.62
CA LYS A 792 17.06 -23.14 -23.55
C LYS A 792 15.71 -22.88 -22.88
N ASP A 793 15.40 -23.61 -21.83
CA ASP A 793 14.04 -23.70 -21.27
C ASP A 793 13.73 -22.66 -20.19
N TYR A 794 14.76 -22.14 -19.50
CA TYR A 794 14.59 -21.10 -18.48
C TYR A 794 15.02 -19.72 -18.96
N LEU A 795 16.18 -19.60 -19.60
CA LEU A 795 16.68 -18.31 -20.08
C LEU A 795 16.22 -17.98 -21.52
N HIS A 796 15.55 -18.91 -22.19
CA HIS A 796 15.04 -18.79 -23.57
C HIS A 796 16.10 -18.29 -24.57
N VAL A 797 17.35 -18.77 -24.41
CA VAL A 797 18.44 -18.46 -25.32
C VAL A 797 18.16 -19.14 -26.69
N PRO A 798 18.26 -18.43 -27.81
CA PRO A 798 18.07 -19.01 -29.13
C PRO A 798 19.03 -20.19 -29.40
N GLU A 799 18.56 -21.20 -30.15
CA GLU A 799 19.32 -22.44 -30.38
C GLU A 799 20.72 -22.20 -31.02
N ASP A 800 20.86 -21.21 -31.88
CA ASP A 800 22.12 -20.79 -32.48
C ASP A 800 23.15 -20.21 -31.50
N LYS A 801 22.76 -19.86 -30.29
CA LYS A 801 23.58 -19.26 -29.23
C LYS A 801 23.78 -20.14 -28.00
N LEU A 802 23.17 -21.33 -27.96
CA LEU A 802 23.25 -22.22 -26.79
C LEU A 802 24.66 -22.65 -26.44
N ASP A 803 25.53 -22.87 -27.47
CA ASP A 803 26.87 -23.34 -27.31
C ASP A 803 27.93 -22.22 -27.20
N ASP A 804 27.51 -20.95 -27.06
CA ASP A 804 28.44 -19.82 -26.85
C ASP A 804 29.11 -19.93 -25.49
N ALA A 805 30.41 -20.21 -25.49
CA ALA A 805 31.22 -20.37 -24.28
C ALA A 805 31.40 -19.06 -23.49
N SER A 806 31.14 -17.90 -24.11
CA SER A 806 31.26 -16.60 -23.44
C SER A 806 30.08 -16.28 -22.52
N ASP A 807 28.98 -17.01 -22.62
CA ASP A 807 27.76 -16.76 -21.87
C ASP A 807 27.64 -17.72 -20.68
N HIS A 808 28.33 -17.38 -19.59
CA HIS A 808 28.30 -18.16 -18.35
C HIS A 808 27.03 -17.88 -17.56
N LEU A 809 26.42 -18.95 -17.01
CA LEU A 809 25.32 -18.83 -16.05
C LEU A 809 25.77 -18.05 -14.81
N ARG A 810 24.89 -17.18 -14.31
CA ARG A 810 25.12 -16.36 -13.10
C ARG A 810 23.89 -16.39 -12.20
N GLY A 811 24.10 -16.14 -10.90
CA GLY A 811 23.01 -16.06 -9.93
C GLY A 811 22.30 -17.40 -9.73
N GLU A 812 20.99 -17.38 -9.60
CA GLU A 812 20.15 -18.55 -9.35
C GLU A 812 20.31 -19.67 -10.38
N PRO A 813 20.32 -19.43 -11.72
CA PRO A 813 20.53 -20.49 -12.70
C PRO A 813 21.82 -21.31 -12.48
N LEU A 814 22.89 -20.65 -12.04
CA LEU A 814 24.14 -21.35 -11.72
C LEU A 814 24.01 -22.25 -10.49
N MET A 815 23.28 -21.78 -9.47
CA MET A 815 23.04 -22.57 -8.25
C MET A 815 22.17 -23.81 -8.53
N LEU A 816 21.23 -23.71 -9.46
CA LEU A 816 20.32 -24.80 -9.82
C LEU A 816 20.99 -25.93 -10.61
N VAL A 817 22.15 -25.69 -11.25
CA VAL A 817 22.87 -26.73 -12.02
C VAL A 817 23.13 -27.97 -11.16
N GLU A 818 23.67 -27.81 -9.95
CA GLU A 818 23.98 -28.97 -9.09
C GLU A 818 22.70 -29.65 -8.55
N THR A 819 21.65 -28.89 -8.31
CA THR A 819 20.35 -29.45 -7.88
C THR A 819 19.75 -30.29 -9.00
N ILE A 820 19.69 -29.78 -10.23
CA ILE A 820 19.16 -30.49 -11.39
C ILE A 820 19.99 -31.74 -11.68
N LYS A 821 21.33 -31.63 -11.65
CA LYS A 821 22.22 -32.77 -11.79
C LYS A 821 21.91 -33.87 -10.77
N SER A 822 21.62 -33.53 -9.53
CA SER A 822 21.30 -34.50 -8.49
C SER A 822 20.00 -35.24 -8.82
N PHE A 823 18.95 -34.53 -9.30
CA PHE A 823 17.68 -35.16 -9.69
C PHE A 823 17.86 -36.10 -10.89
N VAL A 824 18.59 -35.70 -11.92
CA VAL A 824 18.90 -36.55 -13.06
C VAL A 824 19.72 -37.77 -12.61
N ARG A 825 20.67 -37.59 -11.70
CA ARG A 825 21.47 -38.72 -11.19
C ARG A 825 20.64 -39.75 -10.43
N PHE A 826 19.60 -39.35 -9.71
CA PHE A 826 18.70 -40.33 -9.04
C PHE A 826 18.14 -41.34 -10.04
N VAL A 827 17.75 -40.90 -11.22
CA VAL A 827 17.23 -41.78 -12.29
C VAL A 827 18.35 -42.63 -12.88
N LEU A 828 19.49 -42.00 -13.22
CA LEU A 828 20.61 -42.69 -13.84
C LEU A 828 21.23 -43.73 -12.90
N ASP A 829 21.37 -43.41 -11.61
CA ASP A 829 21.93 -44.37 -10.61
C ASP A 829 20.96 -45.53 -10.41
N HIS A 830 19.63 -45.27 -10.40
CA HIS A 830 18.63 -46.36 -10.37
C HIS A 830 18.66 -47.23 -11.60
N ASP A 831 18.86 -46.67 -12.79
CA ASP A 831 18.96 -47.44 -14.04
C ASP A 831 20.28 -48.24 -14.09
N LEU A 832 21.35 -47.78 -13.47
CA LEU A 832 22.55 -48.58 -13.27
C LEU A 832 22.30 -49.82 -12.39
N GLU A 833 21.59 -49.63 -11.27
CA GLU A 833 21.15 -50.75 -10.44
C GLU A 833 20.22 -51.75 -11.16
N LEU A 834 19.35 -51.23 -12.01
CA LEU A 834 18.45 -52.00 -12.83
C LEU A 834 19.23 -52.87 -13.82
N ILE A 835 20.23 -52.29 -14.52
CA ILE A 835 21.11 -52.99 -15.46
C ILE A 835 21.89 -54.11 -14.75
N ASP A 836 22.33 -53.88 -13.51
CA ASP A 836 23.02 -54.90 -12.73
C ASP A 836 22.13 -56.12 -12.40
N LYS A 837 20.82 -55.88 -12.23
CA LYS A 837 19.85 -56.91 -11.85
C LYS A 837 19.24 -57.65 -13.06
N THR A 838 18.95 -56.93 -14.13
CA THR A 838 18.16 -57.43 -15.27
C THR A 838 18.92 -57.47 -16.60
N GLY A 839 20.15 -56.92 -16.65
CA GLY A 839 20.90 -56.69 -17.88
C GLY A 839 20.55 -55.37 -18.57
N PRO A 840 21.25 -55.06 -19.69
CA PRO A 840 21.00 -53.86 -20.49
C PRO A 840 19.55 -53.80 -20.97
N PHE A 841 19.00 -52.61 -21.12
CA PHE A 841 17.67 -52.38 -21.65
C PHE A 841 17.71 -51.57 -22.95
N THR A 842 16.62 -51.65 -23.71
CA THR A 842 16.52 -50.98 -25.03
C THR A 842 15.46 -49.88 -24.97
N ILE A 843 15.81 -48.66 -25.29
CA ILE A 843 14.87 -47.53 -25.48
C ILE A 843 14.11 -47.78 -26.77
N ILE A 844 12.78 -47.70 -26.70
CA ILE A 844 11.90 -47.74 -27.85
C ILE A 844 11.66 -46.32 -28.31
N GLU A 845 11.25 -45.45 -27.38
CA GLU A 845 11.06 -44.01 -27.65
C GLU A 845 11.16 -43.16 -26.37
N CYS A 846 11.40 -41.85 -26.55
CA CYS A 846 11.45 -40.84 -25.48
C CYS A 846 10.69 -39.62 -25.93
N GLU A 847 9.76 -39.12 -25.07
CA GLU A 847 9.01 -37.86 -25.25
C GLU A 847 8.45 -37.69 -26.67
N GLN A 848 7.90 -38.74 -27.24
CA GLN A 848 7.22 -38.70 -28.54
C GLN A 848 5.72 -38.51 -28.33
N THR A 849 5.15 -37.49 -29.01
CA THR A 849 3.69 -37.22 -28.93
C THR A 849 2.91 -38.17 -29.82
N HIS A 850 1.98 -38.91 -29.22
CA HIS A 850 1.05 -39.80 -29.91
C HIS A 850 -0.34 -39.16 -29.95
N MET A 851 -0.94 -39.15 -31.12
CA MET A 851 -2.29 -38.63 -31.36
C MET A 851 -3.17 -39.78 -31.86
N LEU A 852 -4.12 -40.23 -31.03
CA LEU A 852 -5.10 -41.30 -31.37
C LEU A 852 -6.45 -40.66 -31.71
N PRO A 853 -6.77 -40.47 -32.99
CA PRO A 853 -8.13 -40.06 -33.36
C PRO A 853 -9.10 -41.21 -33.09
N SER A 854 -10.24 -40.88 -32.52
CA SER A 854 -11.33 -41.84 -32.22
C SER A 854 -10.85 -43.07 -31.43
N MET A 855 -9.97 -42.86 -30.42
CA MET A 855 -9.55 -43.95 -29.54
C MET A 855 -10.76 -44.66 -28.93
N PRO A 856 -10.94 -45.96 -29.15
CA PRO A 856 -12.06 -46.71 -28.59
C PRO A 856 -11.83 -46.95 -27.10
N MET A 857 -12.91 -46.83 -26.31
CA MET A 857 -12.90 -47.17 -24.88
C MET A 857 -14.29 -47.70 -24.50
N GLY A 858 -14.40 -49.02 -24.35
CA GLY A 858 -15.71 -49.66 -24.14
C GLY A 858 -16.69 -49.36 -25.31
N ASN A 859 -17.79 -48.69 -24.99
CA ASN A 859 -18.84 -48.35 -25.98
C ASN A 859 -18.74 -46.88 -26.50
N ILE A 860 -17.70 -46.19 -26.17
CA ILE A 860 -17.46 -44.81 -26.60
C ILE A 860 -16.11 -44.65 -27.32
N SER A 861 -15.98 -43.61 -28.11
CA SER A 861 -14.70 -43.20 -28.72
C SER A 861 -14.47 -41.71 -28.51
N PHE A 862 -13.20 -41.31 -28.47
CA PHE A 862 -12.78 -39.89 -28.37
C PHE A 862 -11.33 -39.71 -28.82
N ASN A 863 -10.98 -38.53 -29.23
CA ASN A 863 -9.60 -38.19 -29.59
C ASN A 863 -8.74 -38.06 -28.34
N PHE A 864 -7.66 -38.84 -28.30
CA PHE A 864 -6.75 -38.84 -27.16
C PHE A 864 -5.33 -38.50 -27.58
N VAL A 865 -4.65 -37.72 -26.77
CA VAL A 865 -3.22 -37.38 -26.92
C VAL A 865 -2.46 -37.82 -25.68
N TYR A 866 -1.32 -38.51 -25.91
CA TYR A 866 -0.46 -38.90 -24.83
C TYR A 866 1.01 -38.68 -25.22
N LEU A 867 1.84 -38.44 -24.21
CA LEU A 867 3.27 -38.15 -24.32
C LEU A 867 3.99 -38.89 -23.21
N PRO A 868 4.46 -40.15 -23.48
CA PRO A 868 5.23 -40.89 -22.50
C PRO A 868 6.64 -40.32 -22.39
N ASP A 869 7.16 -40.16 -21.15
CA ASP A 869 8.52 -39.68 -20.95
C ASP A 869 9.55 -40.65 -21.51
N ARG A 870 9.33 -41.97 -21.29
CA ARG A 870 10.19 -43.05 -21.85
C ARG A 870 9.42 -44.34 -22.03
N ILE A 871 9.61 -45.02 -23.15
CA ILE A 871 9.18 -46.39 -23.35
C ILE A 871 10.43 -47.23 -23.60
N ASP A 872 10.58 -48.29 -22.82
CA ASP A 872 11.73 -49.19 -22.93
C ASP A 872 11.38 -50.64 -22.76
N ARG A 873 12.29 -51.52 -23.17
CA ARG A 873 12.18 -52.98 -23.06
C ARG A 873 13.36 -53.52 -22.30
N LEU A 874 13.06 -54.25 -21.23
CA LEU A 874 14.12 -54.97 -20.48
C LEU A 874 14.62 -56.16 -21.21
N ALA A 875 15.76 -56.74 -20.76
CA ALA A 875 16.40 -57.92 -21.34
C ALA A 875 15.49 -59.19 -21.27
N ASP A 876 14.54 -59.25 -20.32
CA ASP A 876 13.56 -60.33 -20.19
C ASP A 876 12.36 -60.17 -21.10
N GLY A 877 12.30 -59.11 -21.91
CA GLY A 877 11.20 -58.80 -22.80
C GLY A 877 10.10 -57.90 -22.23
N THR A 878 10.17 -57.56 -20.95
CA THR A 878 9.19 -56.69 -20.30
C THR A 878 9.14 -55.30 -20.90
N LEU A 879 7.98 -54.87 -21.43
CA LEU A 879 7.72 -53.54 -21.93
C LEU A 879 7.34 -52.61 -20.78
N ARG A 880 8.03 -51.49 -20.65
CA ARG A 880 7.76 -50.51 -19.60
C ARG A 880 7.41 -49.15 -20.20
N ILE A 881 6.39 -48.50 -19.63
CA ILE A 881 6.04 -47.12 -19.90
C ILE A 881 6.39 -46.32 -18.64
N VAL A 882 7.43 -45.51 -18.74
CA VAL A 882 8.05 -44.79 -17.62
C VAL A 882 7.65 -43.34 -17.65
N ASP A 883 7.24 -42.84 -16.49
CA ASP A 883 6.86 -41.44 -16.24
C ASP A 883 7.74 -40.88 -15.12
N TYR A 884 8.31 -39.71 -15.33
CA TYR A 884 9.20 -39.03 -14.38
C TYR A 884 8.47 -38.01 -13.55
N LYS A 885 8.67 -38.00 -12.23
CA LYS A 885 8.08 -37.04 -11.31
C LYS A 885 9.15 -36.38 -10.45
N THR A 886 9.32 -35.08 -10.62
CA THR A 886 10.25 -34.25 -9.82
C THR A 886 9.63 -33.83 -8.48
N GLY A 887 8.30 -33.88 -8.34
CA GLY A 887 7.55 -33.66 -7.10
C GLY A 887 7.28 -34.93 -6.31
N LYS A 888 6.89 -34.81 -5.02
CA LYS A 888 6.42 -35.96 -4.24
C LYS A 888 5.02 -36.35 -4.69
N GLU A 889 4.89 -37.52 -5.30
CA GLU A 889 3.60 -38.09 -5.67
C GLU A 889 3.43 -39.49 -5.08
N PRO A 890 2.21 -39.87 -4.63
CA PRO A 890 1.92 -41.22 -4.23
C PRO A 890 2.02 -42.16 -5.45
N THR A 891 2.74 -43.26 -5.28
CA THR A 891 2.86 -44.31 -6.30
C THR A 891 1.99 -45.53 -5.98
N THR A 892 1.22 -45.46 -4.89
CA THR A 892 0.35 -46.54 -4.39
C THR A 892 -1.08 -46.08 -4.23
N PHE A 893 -2.03 -46.93 -4.54
CA PHE A 893 -3.46 -46.76 -4.32
C PHE A 893 -4.09 -48.01 -3.69
N SER A 894 -5.17 -47.80 -2.93
CA SER A 894 -5.82 -48.92 -2.22
C SER A 894 -6.86 -49.66 -3.10
N SER A 895 -7.52 -48.95 -3.99
CA SER A 895 -8.48 -49.48 -4.97
C SER A 895 -8.55 -48.61 -6.21
N LEU A 896 -9.00 -49.16 -7.33
CA LEU A 896 -9.25 -48.40 -8.55
C LEU A 896 -10.23 -47.25 -8.34
N ASN A 897 -11.17 -47.38 -7.40
CA ASN A 897 -12.08 -46.28 -7.05
C ASN A 897 -11.35 -45.00 -6.58
N ASP A 898 -10.19 -45.12 -5.97
CA ASP A 898 -9.41 -43.98 -5.46
C ASP A 898 -8.93 -43.07 -6.61
N LEU A 899 -8.72 -43.62 -7.81
CA LEU A 899 -8.31 -42.87 -8.99
C LEU A 899 -9.43 -41.93 -9.51
N PHE A 900 -10.67 -42.26 -9.21
CA PHE A 900 -11.87 -41.56 -9.67
C PHE A 900 -12.59 -40.79 -8.54
N ASP A 901 -12.08 -40.83 -7.31
CA ASP A 901 -12.60 -40.07 -6.19
C ASP A 901 -12.07 -38.64 -6.26
N PRO A 902 -12.92 -37.59 -6.39
CA PRO A 902 -12.51 -36.21 -6.45
C PRO A 902 -11.61 -35.72 -5.28
N ASN A 903 -11.70 -36.40 -4.13
CA ASN A 903 -10.87 -36.05 -2.96
C ASN A 903 -9.48 -36.73 -2.97
N LYS A 904 -9.29 -37.75 -3.79
CA LYS A 904 -8.05 -38.55 -3.85
C LYS A 904 -7.34 -38.45 -5.21
N SER A 905 -8.09 -38.25 -6.29
CA SER A 905 -7.57 -38.28 -7.66
C SER A 905 -6.55 -37.23 -7.95
N ALA A 906 -6.62 -36.06 -7.29
CA ALA A 906 -5.62 -35.00 -7.42
C ALA A 906 -4.21 -35.47 -7.02
N ARG A 907 -4.10 -36.34 -6.03
CA ARG A 907 -2.85 -36.93 -5.55
C ARG A 907 -2.40 -38.13 -6.36
N LEU A 908 -3.32 -38.81 -7.07
CA LEU A 908 -3.07 -40.04 -7.82
C LEU A 908 -3.01 -39.81 -9.34
N LYS A 909 -2.83 -38.57 -9.76
CA LYS A 909 -2.81 -38.16 -11.19
C LYS A 909 -1.76 -38.90 -12.00
N GLY A 910 -0.57 -39.17 -11.43
CA GLY A 910 0.51 -39.90 -12.10
C GLY A 910 0.17 -41.37 -12.33
N VAL A 911 -0.53 -41.99 -11.38
CA VAL A 911 -0.97 -43.39 -11.53
C VAL A 911 -2.05 -43.53 -12.62
N LEU A 912 -3.06 -42.62 -12.61
CA LEU A 912 -4.09 -42.57 -13.66
C LEU A 912 -3.47 -42.37 -15.05
N GLN A 913 -2.51 -41.46 -15.16
CA GLN A 913 -1.76 -41.14 -16.37
C GLN A 913 -1.01 -42.37 -16.89
N SER A 914 -0.25 -43.04 -16.06
CA SER A 914 0.58 -44.20 -16.45
C SER A 914 -0.27 -45.37 -16.93
N ILE A 915 -1.40 -45.65 -16.24
CA ILE A 915 -2.32 -46.73 -16.67
C ILE A 915 -2.98 -46.40 -18.00
N LEU A 916 -3.42 -45.14 -18.16
CA LEU A 916 -4.06 -44.69 -19.40
C LEU A 916 -3.09 -44.70 -20.59
N TYR A 917 -1.82 -44.43 -20.34
CA TYR A 917 -0.75 -44.52 -21.35
C TYR A 917 -0.49 -45.98 -21.77
N CYS A 918 -0.50 -46.92 -20.80
CA CYS A 918 -0.42 -48.36 -21.13
C CYS A 918 -1.58 -48.81 -21.99
N TYR A 919 -2.82 -48.40 -21.65
CA TYR A 919 -4.00 -48.68 -22.44
C TYR A 919 -3.89 -48.15 -23.87
N ALA A 920 -3.52 -46.87 -24.03
CA ALA A 920 -3.38 -46.23 -25.32
C ALA A 920 -2.28 -46.87 -26.19
N TYR A 921 -1.11 -47.16 -25.60
CA TYR A 921 0.00 -47.80 -26.31
C TYR A 921 -0.34 -49.20 -26.80
N LEU A 922 -1.02 -50.04 -25.98
CA LEU A 922 -1.42 -51.39 -26.37
C LEU A 922 -2.50 -51.39 -27.48
N LEU A 923 -3.30 -50.30 -27.57
CA LEU A 923 -4.21 -50.13 -28.70
C LEU A 923 -3.49 -49.80 -30.01
N GLU A 924 -2.42 -49.04 -29.97
CA GLU A 924 -1.60 -48.71 -31.15
C GLU A 924 -0.72 -49.88 -31.59
N HIS A 925 -0.35 -50.78 -30.64
CA HIS A 925 0.55 -51.90 -30.87
C HIS A 925 -0.11 -53.23 -30.52
N PRO A 926 -1.00 -53.75 -31.37
CA PRO A 926 -1.75 -55.03 -31.11
C PRO A 926 -0.88 -56.26 -30.92
N ASP A 927 0.36 -56.21 -31.36
CA ASP A 927 1.33 -57.32 -31.17
C ASP A 927 1.81 -57.42 -29.74
N GLU A 928 1.73 -56.32 -28.95
CA GLU A 928 2.06 -56.28 -27.53
C GLU A 928 0.87 -56.66 -26.68
N LYS A 929 1.03 -57.68 -25.80
CA LYS A 929 -0.08 -58.16 -24.97
C LYS A 929 -0.18 -57.48 -23.63
N GLN A 930 0.96 -56.92 -23.15
CA GLN A 930 1.03 -56.35 -21.82
C GLN A 930 2.07 -55.23 -21.74
N ALA A 931 1.84 -54.28 -20.90
CA ALA A 931 2.77 -53.17 -20.61
C ALA A 931 2.83 -52.90 -19.10
N CYS A 932 4.02 -52.53 -18.59
CA CYS A 932 4.21 -52.23 -17.18
C CYS A 932 4.29 -50.71 -16.98
N PRO A 933 3.32 -50.10 -16.27
CA PRO A 933 3.38 -48.71 -15.91
C PRO A 933 4.42 -48.52 -14.81
N VAL A 934 5.35 -47.58 -15.01
CA VAL A 934 6.43 -47.25 -14.05
C VAL A 934 6.45 -45.75 -13.77
N ILE A 935 6.50 -45.40 -12.50
CA ILE A 935 6.65 -43.98 -12.06
C ILE A 935 7.96 -43.85 -11.30
N TYR A 936 8.84 -42.98 -11.78
CA TYR A 936 10.07 -42.63 -11.11
C TYR A 936 9.85 -41.33 -10.32
N CYS A 937 9.49 -41.46 -9.02
CA CYS A 937 9.36 -40.31 -8.09
C CYS A 937 10.73 -39.95 -7.51
N MET A 938 11.45 -39.00 -8.14
CA MET A 938 12.83 -38.66 -7.84
C MET A 938 13.08 -38.26 -6.36
N PRO A 939 12.23 -37.48 -5.66
CA PRO A 939 12.43 -37.19 -4.25
C PRO A 939 12.41 -38.43 -3.35
N SER A 940 11.64 -39.46 -3.73
CA SER A 940 11.61 -40.75 -3.02
C SER A 940 12.81 -41.64 -3.34
N MET A 941 13.45 -41.45 -4.50
CA MET A 941 14.67 -42.13 -4.90
C MET A 941 15.90 -41.66 -4.12
N LYS A 942 15.92 -40.41 -3.64
CA LYS A 942 16.99 -39.86 -2.77
C LYS A 942 17.16 -40.70 -1.49
N ASP A 943 16.04 -41.25 -0.97
CA ASP A 943 16.01 -42.09 0.22
C ASP A 943 16.24 -43.61 -0.10
N ALA A 944 16.68 -43.91 -1.32
CA ALA A 944 16.84 -45.31 -1.79
C ALA A 944 17.94 -46.10 -1.09
N GLY A 945 18.85 -45.45 -0.33
CA GLY A 945 19.55 -46.11 0.75
C GLY A 945 18.63 -46.78 1.80
N ALA A 946 17.37 -46.39 1.86
CA ALA A 946 16.28 -46.92 2.67
C ALA A 946 15.46 -48.02 1.95
N TRP A 947 15.55 -48.15 0.62
CA TRP A 947 14.86 -49.23 -0.14
C TRP A 947 15.26 -50.62 0.30
N HIS A 948 16.45 -50.78 0.85
CA HIS A 948 16.93 -52.05 1.42
C HIS A 948 16.45 -52.32 2.84
N LYS A 949 15.71 -51.38 3.49
CA LYS A 949 15.31 -51.52 4.92
C LYS A 949 13.85 -51.86 5.15
N SER A 950 12.98 -51.83 4.15
CA SER A 950 11.57 -52.21 4.33
C SER A 950 11.07 -53.12 3.21
N PRO A 951 11.10 -54.45 3.44
CA PRO A 951 10.63 -55.42 2.44
C PRO A 951 9.13 -55.46 2.26
N SER A 952 8.35 -54.65 2.92
CA SER A 952 6.92 -54.88 3.11
C SER A 952 5.96 -54.08 2.23
N LYS A 953 6.39 -53.13 1.40
CA LYS A 953 5.51 -52.44 0.42
C LYS A 953 6.30 -51.90 -0.78
N PRO A 954 6.49 -52.70 -1.84
CA PRO A 954 6.91 -52.18 -3.12
C PRO A 954 5.84 -51.19 -3.66
N PRO A 955 6.20 -50.14 -4.41
CA PRO A 955 5.20 -49.32 -5.07
C PRO A 955 4.35 -50.21 -5.98
N VAL A 956 3.04 -50.24 -5.74
CA VAL A 956 2.10 -51.16 -6.40
C VAL A 956 2.12 -50.99 -7.91
N VAL A 957 2.46 -49.81 -8.42
CA VAL A 957 2.56 -49.54 -9.86
C VAL A 957 3.72 -50.31 -10.53
N GLN A 958 4.85 -50.53 -9.84
CA GLN A 958 5.98 -51.31 -10.40
C GLN A 958 5.72 -52.84 -10.48
N GLN A 959 4.70 -53.34 -9.80
CA GLN A 959 4.32 -54.76 -9.82
C GLN A 959 3.08 -55.04 -10.68
N TYR A 960 2.41 -53.99 -11.13
CA TYR A 960 1.20 -54.11 -11.94
C TYR A 960 1.58 -54.20 -13.42
N VAL A 961 1.24 -55.33 -14.03
CA VAL A 961 1.36 -55.49 -15.46
C VAL A 961 -0.04 -55.30 -16.05
N PHE A 962 -0.20 -54.24 -16.84
CA PHE A 962 -1.45 -53.93 -17.48
C PHE A 962 -1.66 -54.84 -18.72
N SER A 963 -2.74 -55.61 -18.75
CA SER A 963 -3.13 -56.41 -19.90
C SER A 963 -4.61 -56.14 -20.21
N MET A 964 -4.95 -56.05 -21.48
CA MET A 964 -6.33 -55.83 -21.95
C MET A 964 -7.31 -56.92 -21.53
N GLU A 965 -6.78 -58.13 -21.23
CA GLU A 965 -7.58 -59.29 -20.84
C GLU A 965 -7.81 -59.41 -19.33
N ASP A 966 -7.20 -58.50 -18.54
CA ASP A 966 -7.31 -58.52 -17.09
C ASP A 966 -8.64 -57.93 -16.60
N SER A 967 -9.22 -58.47 -15.55
CA SER A 967 -10.45 -57.98 -14.93
C SER A 967 -10.29 -56.55 -14.39
N ILE A 968 -9.06 -56.16 -13.92
CA ILE A 968 -8.73 -54.84 -13.44
C ILE A 968 -8.75 -53.84 -14.60
N ALA A 969 -8.25 -54.24 -15.77
CA ALA A 969 -8.30 -53.40 -16.95
C ALA A 969 -9.76 -53.14 -17.39
N GLN A 970 -10.61 -54.12 -17.32
CA GLN A 970 -12.03 -53.97 -17.65
C GLN A 970 -12.73 -53.00 -16.68
N GLU A 971 -12.50 -53.16 -15.37
CA GLU A 971 -13.04 -52.18 -14.38
C GLU A 971 -12.54 -50.78 -14.61
N PHE A 972 -11.26 -50.62 -14.96
CA PHE A 972 -10.69 -49.30 -15.31
C PHE A 972 -11.38 -48.68 -16.52
N ILE A 973 -11.60 -49.48 -17.58
CA ILE A 973 -12.29 -49.05 -18.80
C ILE A 973 -13.72 -48.59 -18.48
N ASP A 974 -14.48 -49.39 -17.70
CA ASP A 974 -15.86 -49.05 -17.35
C ASP A 974 -15.96 -47.73 -16.56
N ARG A 975 -15.01 -47.47 -15.64
CA ARG A 975 -14.91 -46.18 -14.92
C ARG A 975 -14.57 -45.04 -15.83
N MET A 976 -13.60 -45.20 -16.72
CA MET A 976 -13.23 -44.21 -17.70
C MET A 976 -14.37 -43.86 -18.64
N VAL A 977 -15.12 -44.84 -19.09
CA VAL A 977 -16.33 -44.62 -19.90
C VAL A 977 -17.33 -43.73 -19.17
N SER A 978 -17.52 -43.94 -17.89
CA SER A 978 -18.39 -43.07 -17.07
C SER A 978 -17.88 -41.61 -17.03
N VAL A 979 -16.58 -41.42 -16.79
CA VAL A 979 -15.97 -40.08 -16.76
C VAL A 979 -16.07 -39.36 -18.10
N ILE A 980 -15.70 -40.02 -19.21
CA ILE A 980 -15.74 -39.40 -20.54
C ILE A 980 -17.19 -39.11 -20.97
N SER A 981 -18.14 -40.04 -20.62
CA SER A 981 -19.58 -39.79 -20.86
C SER A 981 -20.07 -38.56 -20.08
N GLY A 982 -19.56 -38.37 -18.85
CA GLY A 982 -19.84 -37.19 -18.04
C GLY A 982 -19.33 -35.88 -18.69
N ILE A 983 -18.10 -35.88 -19.22
CA ILE A 983 -17.56 -34.71 -19.97
C ILE A 983 -18.49 -34.29 -21.11
N PHE A 984 -19.14 -35.24 -21.77
CA PHE A 984 -20.00 -34.98 -22.94
C PHE A 984 -21.45 -34.65 -22.59
N ARG A 985 -21.92 -34.96 -21.37
CA ARG A 985 -23.36 -34.88 -21.02
C ARG A 985 -23.66 -34.07 -19.77
N ASP A 986 -22.76 -34.07 -18.78
CA ASP A 986 -23.05 -33.51 -17.47
C ASP A 986 -22.73 -32.03 -17.42
N ASP A 987 -23.41 -31.30 -16.55
CA ASP A 987 -23.15 -29.91 -16.29
C ASP A 987 -21.78 -29.72 -15.59
N PHE A 988 -21.12 -28.62 -15.90
CA PHE A 988 -19.81 -28.28 -15.31
C PHE A 988 -19.98 -27.61 -13.95
N SER A 989 -20.13 -28.40 -12.92
CA SER A 989 -20.30 -27.94 -11.54
C SER A 989 -18.96 -27.69 -10.86
N GLN A 990 -18.95 -26.73 -9.95
CA GLN A 990 -17.78 -26.51 -9.08
C GLN A 990 -17.59 -27.68 -8.11
N ALA A 991 -16.35 -27.93 -7.67
CA ALA A 991 -16.04 -28.94 -6.67
C ALA A 991 -16.82 -28.70 -5.37
N ARG A 992 -16.99 -29.75 -4.56
CA ARG A 992 -17.64 -29.66 -3.25
C ARG A 992 -16.88 -28.70 -2.33
N GLU A 993 -17.61 -28.07 -1.41
CA GLU A 993 -17.00 -27.21 -0.38
C GLU A 993 -16.02 -28.02 0.47
N GLY A 994 -14.85 -27.44 0.76
CA GLY A 994 -13.79 -28.14 1.50
C GLY A 994 -12.94 -29.10 0.66
N SER A 995 -13.08 -29.12 -0.68
CA SER A 995 -12.19 -29.89 -1.54
C SER A 995 -10.76 -29.38 -1.50
N GLU A 996 -9.77 -30.28 -1.29
CA GLU A 996 -8.33 -29.92 -1.33
C GLU A 996 -7.90 -29.33 -2.68
N THR A 997 -8.58 -29.67 -3.76
CA THR A 997 -8.36 -29.14 -5.11
C THR A 997 -8.52 -27.61 -5.16
N CYS A 998 -9.41 -27.05 -4.32
CA CYS A 998 -9.63 -25.61 -4.27
C CYS A 998 -8.44 -24.84 -3.69
N ASN A 999 -7.60 -25.45 -2.84
CA ASN A 999 -6.46 -24.78 -2.22
C ASN A 999 -5.39 -24.29 -3.22
N TYR A 1000 -5.33 -24.95 -4.37
CA TYR A 1000 -4.36 -24.64 -5.42
C TYR A 1000 -5.05 -24.20 -6.72
N CYS A 1001 -6.36 -23.90 -6.67
CA CYS A 1001 -7.14 -23.52 -7.85
C CYS A 1001 -7.03 -22.02 -8.10
N ARG A 1002 -6.64 -21.64 -9.32
CA ARG A 1002 -6.55 -20.23 -9.75
C ARG A 1002 -7.91 -19.54 -9.85
N PHE A 1003 -9.00 -20.30 -9.93
CA PHE A 1003 -10.37 -19.76 -9.98
C PHE A 1003 -11.05 -19.71 -8.61
N LEU A 1004 -10.27 -19.75 -7.52
CA LEU A 1004 -10.80 -19.77 -6.14
C LEU A 1004 -11.73 -18.58 -5.88
N ASP A 1005 -11.27 -17.37 -6.23
CA ASP A 1005 -12.03 -16.12 -6.01
C ASP A 1005 -13.30 -16.08 -6.87
N PHE A 1006 -13.21 -16.55 -8.12
CA PHE A 1006 -14.38 -16.69 -8.99
C PHE A 1006 -15.43 -17.62 -8.37
N CYS A 1007 -14.99 -18.74 -7.83
CA CYS A 1007 -15.87 -19.72 -7.16
C CYS A 1007 -16.34 -19.24 -5.77
N ARG A 1008 -15.86 -18.09 -5.26
CA ARG A 1008 -16.12 -17.58 -3.91
C ARG A 1008 -15.86 -18.64 -2.82
N ARG A 1009 -14.79 -19.42 -2.99
CA ARG A 1009 -14.36 -20.41 -2.03
C ARG A 1009 -13.23 -19.86 -1.16
N THR A 1010 -13.16 -20.33 0.08
CA THR A 1010 -12.04 -20.03 0.98
C THR A 1010 -11.04 -21.18 0.96
N GLN A 1011 -9.74 -20.87 1.07
CA GLN A 1011 -8.72 -21.90 1.25
C GLN A 1011 -8.97 -22.66 2.56
N VAL A 1012 -8.97 -23.97 2.48
CA VAL A 1012 -9.06 -24.83 3.66
C VAL A 1012 -7.72 -24.80 4.38
N LYS A 1013 -7.59 -23.96 5.43
CA LYS A 1013 -6.41 -24.00 6.29
C LYS A 1013 -6.42 -25.33 7.05
N LYS A 1014 -5.48 -26.22 6.73
CA LYS A 1014 -5.14 -27.32 7.65
C LYS A 1014 -4.43 -26.69 8.85
N TYR A 1015 -5.09 -26.68 10.00
CA TYR A 1015 -4.38 -26.54 11.26
C TYR A 1015 -3.73 -27.90 11.53
N ASP A 1016 -2.41 -28.01 11.30
CA ASP A 1016 -1.63 -29.12 11.85
C ASP A 1016 -1.62 -28.94 13.38
N PHE A 1017 -2.43 -29.74 14.10
CA PHE A 1017 -2.37 -29.90 15.53
C PHE A 1017 -1.25 -30.87 15.88
#